data_ca793280474cca15bf4915b57ff1378f
#
_entry.id   ca793280474cca15bf4915b57ff1378f
#
_cell.length_a   1.000
_cell.length_b   1.000
_cell.length_c   1.000
_cell.angle_alpha   90.00
_cell.angle_beta   90.00
_cell.angle_gamma   90.00
#
_symmetry.space_group_name_H-M   'P 1'
#
loop_
_entity.id
_entity.type
_entity.pdbx_description
1 polymer ?
#
loop_
_entity_poly.entity_id
_entity_poly.type
_entity_poly.pdbx_seq_one_letter_code
_entity_poly.pdbx_strand_id
1 'polypeptide(L)'
;MDLTVPVNAIPFQLLAIIASNVQLKETIQLQPTRDTIEPTLKVNDKVTIIGTASVARYLIRSYNLINETDASSQNVSRWVDIILTQEPTLIQQLVKQQQQTKYLLNDTPQLVDALAWGVLHSAQLPTPHSWAVTEAALILGEEIAAGAATSTQLDTIPQLPGTSPETNVMDVFKNMIATQMNQISGVDTKLLFDALDLPRSLENGDLAIAVPRLRVKGNPAQFAQEWAKQFQPNDHILSAVAIGPFLNFRINAKLLVKKTVDMAAKFGLDYGKNKLDQGKRAIVEFSSPNIAKPFHAGHLRSTIIGAFIRNVYDANGWETIAMNYLGDWGKQYGLLAVGFARHGNEEALQADPIKHLYEVYVKINRDAEADPTIHDEARAYFKKMEEGEEEALSLWRRFRDLSIVKYKEVYARLNIHFDVYSGESQVGDGMERALKQLQECGILEDSDGAKIIDLTKYKLEKAIVQKRDGTTLYLTRDIGAALERYEKYKFDKMIYVVAAQQDLHLKQLFKTLELLKYDFADKVEHINFGMVQGMSTRKGTVVFLEDILDEAKEIMHDVMRKNEVKYNEVVEPEKVADEIGLSGVKIQDNSARRIKNYEFDRNRMFSFEGDTGPYIQYAHARLMSVERKSGLTINPNADVELLTEPEAIEVLRTVAQYPDLVRSLMNGLEPCNVVTFAFKLSHEISACFEALWVRGAAPEIADARLLMYYCARVTLGNAMRLLGLKPLERM
;
A
#
# COMPACT_ATOMS: atom_id res chain seq x y z
N MET A 1 -9.98 15.39 20.42
CA MET A 1 -8.56 15.78 20.22
C MET A 1 -7.94 14.81 19.23
N ASP A 2 -7.25 15.32 18.23
CA ASP A 2 -6.61 14.49 17.22
C ASP A 2 -5.12 14.38 17.53
N LEU A 3 -4.64 13.16 17.78
CA LEU A 3 -3.23 12.86 17.96
C LEU A 3 -2.66 12.30 16.66
N THR A 4 -1.87 13.11 15.98
CA THR A 4 -1.16 12.70 14.78
C THR A 4 0.17 12.04 15.19
N VAL A 5 0.41 10.84 14.71
CA VAL A 5 1.60 10.05 15.05
C VAL A 5 2.31 9.54 13.79
N PRO A 6 3.63 9.41 13.79
CA PRO A 6 4.37 8.83 12.68
C PRO A 6 3.91 7.39 12.42
N VAL A 7 3.69 7.05 11.14
CA VAL A 7 3.18 5.70 10.74
C VAL A 7 4.11 4.58 11.20
N ASN A 8 5.41 4.85 11.28
CA ASN A 8 6.43 3.82 11.51
C ASN A 8 6.91 3.72 12.96
N ALA A 9 6.46 4.59 13.86
CA ALA A 9 6.92 4.59 15.26
C ALA A 9 5.95 5.32 16.18
N ILE A 10 4.83 4.69 16.52
CA ILE A 10 3.99 5.20 17.61
C ILE A 10 4.78 5.01 18.90
N PRO A 11 5.09 6.08 19.65
CA PRO A 11 5.85 5.94 20.89
C PRO A 11 5.07 5.12 21.90
N PHE A 12 5.68 4.04 22.41
CA PHE A 12 5.07 3.17 23.43
C PHE A 12 4.62 3.94 24.67
N GLN A 13 5.33 5.02 25.03
CA GLN A 13 4.98 5.90 26.13
C GLN A 13 3.60 6.53 25.98
N LEU A 14 3.28 7.02 24.76
CA LEU A 14 1.97 7.61 24.47
C LEU A 14 0.86 6.55 24.47
N LEU A 15 1.14 5.38 23.93
CA LEU A 15 0.20 4.26 23.97
C LEU A 15 -0.09 3.82 25.42
N ALA A 16 0.93 3.74 26.26
CA ALA A 16 0.76 3.39 27.68
C ALA A 16 -0.11 4.42 28.42
N ILE A 17 0.10 5.72 28.17
CA ILE A 17 -0.70 6.80 28.76
C ILE A 17 -2.16 6.71 28.31
N ILE A 18 -2.40 6.56 27.01
CA ILE A 18 -3.74 6.47 26.44
C ILE A 18 -4.45 5.21 26.94
N ALA A 19 -3.74 4.07 27.00
CA ALA A 19 -4.30 2.81 27.48
C ALA A 19 -4.64 2.82 28.97
N SER A 20 -3.95 3.63 29.79
CA SER A 20 -4.14 3.68 31.25
C SER A 20 -5.44 4.38 31.69
N ASN A 21 -6.14 5.09 30.79
CA ASN A 21 -7.31 5.86 31.16
C ASN A 21 -8.44 5.72 30.11
N VAL A 22 -9.63 5.25 30.56
CA VAL A 22 -10.80 5.04 29.71
C VAL A 22 -11.24 6.32 29.02
N GLN A 23 -11.23 7.46 29.74
CA GLN A 23 -11.63 8.75 29.17
C GLN A 23 -10.69 9.22 28.05
N LEU A 24 -9.40 8.93 28.16
CA LEU A 24 -8.42 9.21 27.10
C LEU A 24 -8.66 8.35 25.85
N LYS A 25 -8.98 7.06 26.02
CA LYS A 25 -9.30 6.16 24.90
C LYS A 25 -10.51 6.65 24.09
N GLU A 26 -11.51 7.20 24.78
CA GLU A 26 -12.75 7.69 24.13
C GLU A 26 -12.58 9.07 23.48
N THR A 27 -11.64 9.89 23.99
CA THR A 27 -11.49 11.30 23.57
C THR A 27 -10.41 11.53 22.53
N ILE A 28 -9.39 10.65 22.46
CA ILE A 28 -8.26 10.82 21.54
C ILE A 28 -8.43 9.92 20.32
N GLN A 29 -8.44 10.55 19.15
CA GLN A 29 -8.38 9.87 17.87
C GLN A 29 -6.94 9.85 17.35
N LEU A 30 -6.39 8.65 17.12
CA LEU A 30 -5.05 8.48 16.54
C LEU A 30 -5.12 8.69 15.03
N GLN A 31 -4.36 9.65 14.52
CA GLN A 31 -4.24 9.92 13.09
C GLN A 31 -2.80 9.59 12.64
N PRO A 32 -2.56 8.42 12.07
CA PRO A 32 -1.25 8.09 11.54
C PRO A 32 -0.90 8.96 10.32
N THR A 33 0.32 9.50 10.29
CA THR A 33 0.81 10.31 9.17
C THR A 33 2.25 9.96 8.84
N ARG A 34 2.62 10.18 7.56
CA ARG A 34 4.01 10.06 7.10
C ARG A 34 4.74 11.40 7.08
N ASP A 35 4.01 12.49 7.31
CA ASP A 35 4.54 13.86 7.15
C ASP A 35 5.18 14.41 8.41
N THR A 36 5.05 13.72 9.55
CA THR A 36 5.65 14.16 10.81
C THR A 36 6.65 13.14 11.33
N ILE A 37 7.79 13.67 11.82
CA ILE A 37 8.83 12.87 12.50
C ILE A 37 8.45 12.69 13.98
N GLU A 38 7.65 13.60 14.54
CA GLU A 38 7.25 13.62 15.95
C GLU A 38 5.72 13.61 16.10
N PRO A 39 5.18 13.00 17.17
CA PRO A 39 3.75 13.04 17.45
C PRO A 39 3.26 14.47 17.68
N THR A 40 2.08 14.76 17.14
CA THR A 40 1.47 16.10 17.21
C THR A 40 0.04 15.97 17.72
N LEU A 41 -0.30 16.63 18.82
CA LEU A 41 -1.64 16.65 19.41
C LEU A 41 -2.33 17.99 19.10
N LYS A 42 -3.40 17.96 18.34
CA LYS A 42 -4.29 19.11 18.10
C LYS A 42 -5.36 19.15 19.18
N VAL A 43 -5.25 20.11 20.09
CA VAL A 43 -6.18 20.29 21.21
C VAL A 43 -7.44 21.04 20.76
N ASN A 44 -7.25 22.08 19.96
CA ASN A 44 -8.29 22.89 19.32
C ASN A 44 -7.69 23.63 18.12
N ASP A 45 -8.47 24.47 17.44
CA ASP A 45 -8.01 25.19 16.24
C ASP A 45 -6.86 26.18 16.48
N LYS A 46 -6.53 26.50 17.73
CA LYS A 46 -5.48 27.47 18.10
C LYS A 46 -4.28 26.83 18.80
N VAL A 47 -4.40 25.59 19.31
CA VAL A 47 -3.38 24.94 20.13
C VAL A 47 -3.00 23.61 19.54
N THR A 48 -1.74 23.47 19.16
CA THR A 48 -1.09 22.24 18.71
C THR A 48 0.15 22.00 19.53
N ILE A 49 0.32 20.77 20.04
CA ILE A 49 1.47 20.36 20.88
C ILE A 49 2.27 19.35 20.07
N ILE A 50 3.58 19.56 19.96
CA ILE A 50 4.49 18.72 19.17
C ILE A 50 5.50 18.03 20.07
N GLY A 51 5.83 16.79 19.75
CA GLY A 51 6.83 15.97 20.41
C GLY A 51 6.29 15.06 21.52
N THR A 52 6.84 13.85 21.61
CA THR A 52 6.39 12.79 22.52
C THR A 52 6.30 13.26 23.97
N ALA A 53 7.35 13.89 24.49
CA ALA A 53 7.40 14.35 25.88
C ALA A 53 6.37 15.45 26.16
N SER A 54 6.19 16.39 25.25
CA SER A 54 5.23 17.50 25.40
C SER A 54 3.80 17.01 25.36
N VAL A 55 3.46 16.11 24.43
CA VAL A 55 2.14 15.48 24.33
C VAL A 55 1.85 14.66 25.59
N ALA A 56 2.79 13.84 26.03
CA ALA A 56 2.64 13.01 27.22
C ALA A 56 2.40 13.86 28.49
N ARG A 57 3.20 14.92 28.72
CA ARG A 57 3.00 15.84 29.84
C ARG A 57 1.65 16.55 29.80
N TYR A 58 1.22 16.97 28.62
CA TYR A 58 -0.11 17.59 28.45
C TYR A 58 -1.23 16.62 28.86
N LEU A 59 -1.20 15.37 28.37
CA LEU A 59 -2.21 14.36 28.66
C LEU A 59 -2.22 14.01 30.16
N ILE A 60 -1.05 13.80 30.77
CA ILE A 60 -0.94 13.51 32.20
C ILE A 60 -1.56 14.62 33.06
N ARG A 61 -1.29 15.88 32.76
CA ARG A 61 -1.81 17.03 33.49
C ARG A 61 -3.30 17.27 33.23
N SER A 62 -3.71 17.27 31.98
CA SER A 62 -5.09 17.61 31.61
C SER A 62 -6.13 16.60 32.09
N TYR A 63 -5.72 15.35 32.28
CA TYR A 63 -6.59 14.27 32.74
C TYR A 63 -6.30 13.85 34.18
N ASN A 64 -5.47 14.63 34.89
CA ASN A 64 -5.16 14.44 36.29
C ASN A 64 -4.69 13.02 36.65
N LEU A 65 -3.89 12.42 35.72
CA LEU A 65 -3.42 11.03 35.81
C LEU A 65 -2.42 10.86 37.00
N ILE A 66 -1.88 11.96 37.48
CA ILE A 66 -1.00 12.03 38.65
C ILE A 66 -1.52 13.14 39.58
N ASN A 67 -1.75 12.83 40.83
CA ASN A 67 -2.19 13.80 41.82
C ASN A 67 -0.98 14.60 42.38
N GLU A 68 -0.77 15.84 41.92
CA GLU A 68 0.41 16.66 42.21
C GLU A 68 0.45 17.24 43.68
N THR A 69 -0.57 16.98 44.50
CA THR A 69 -0.67 17.60 45.85
C THR A 69 -0.04 16.81 46.96
N ASP A 70 0.47 15.62 46.72
CA ASP A 70 1.02 14.73 47.74
C ASP A 70 2.55 14.60 47.62
N ALA A 71 3.29 14.46 48.73
CA ALA A 71 4.77 14.38 48.74
C ALA A 71 5.30 13.16 47.93
N SER A 72 4.50 12.09 47.83
CA SER A 72 4.77 10.96 46.93
C SER A 72 4.69 11.35 45.45
N SER A 73 3.90 12.34 45.09
CA SER A 73 3.68 12.77 43.70
C SER A 73 4.84 13.58 43.10
N GLN A 74 5.69 14.20 43.92
CA GLN A 74 6.92 14.84 43.46
C GLN A 74 7.92 13.79 42.93
N ASN A 75 7.97 12.62 43.55
CA ASN A 75 8.77 11.50 43.05
C ASN A 75 8.20 10.93 41.77
N VAL A 76 6.87 10.81 41.64
CA VAL A 76 6.19 10.39 40.43
C VAL A 76 6.48 11.35 39.28
N SER A 77 6.33 12.66 39.50
CA SER A 77 6.60 13.68 38.48
C SER A 77 8.06 13.64 38.01
N ARG A 78 8.99 13.43 38.92
CA ARG A 78 10.41 13.26 38.61
C ARG A 78 10.68 12.03 37.75
N TRP A 79 10.08 10.88 38.06
CA TRP A 79 10.23 9.67 37.28
C TRP A 79 9.60 9.79 35.89
N VAL A 80 8.44 10.43 35.79
CA VAL A 80 7.81 10.71 34.48
C VAL A 80 8.72 11.57 33.61
N ASP A 81 9.35 12.61 34.18
CA ASP A 81 10.28 13.44 33.41
C ASP A 81 11.53 12.67 32.95
N ILE A 82 12.10 11.84 33.82
CA ILE A 82 13.22 10.95 33.47
C ILE A 82 12.85 10.02 32.35
N ILE A 83 11.69 9.36 32.44
CA ILE A 83 11.21 8.40 31.44
C ILE A 83 10.93 9.08 30.10
N LEU A 84 10.34 10.27 30.11
CA LEU A 84 9.98 10.98 28.88
C LEU A 84 11.17 11.63 28.17
N THR A 85 12.25 11.96 28.88
CA THR A 85 13.46 12.54 28.26
C THR A 85 14.36 11.50 27.59
N GLN A 86 14.25 10.23 27.97
CA GLN A 86 15.06 9.12 27.45
C GLN A 86 16.58 9.35 27.52
N GLU A 87 17.05 10.14 28.49
CA GLU A 87 18.49 10.38 28.65
C GLU A 87 19.23 9.10 29.07
N PRO A 88 20.36 8.74 28.41
CA PRO A 88 21.07 7.49 28.68
C PRO A 88 21.51 7.28 30.13
N THR A 89 21.91 8.35 30.82
CA THR A 89 22.29 8.33 32.22
C THR A 89 21.12 8.05 33.17
N LEU A 90 19.92 8.53 32.78
CA LEU A 90 18.69 8.34 33.54
C LEU A 90 18.06 6.97 33.28
N ILE A 91 18.23 6.43 32.07
CA ILE A 91 17.87 5.04 31.78
C ILE A 91 18.68 4.06 32.62
N GLN A 92 19.99 4.31 32.83
CA GLN A 92 20.82 3.50 33.74
C GLN A 92 20.32 3.54 35.17
N GLN A 93 19.79 4.66 35.64
CA GLN A 93 19.17 4.76 36.97
C GLN A 93 17.90 3.92 37.08
N LEU A 94 17.06 3.92 36.02
CA LEU A 94 15.88 3.06 35.92
C LEU A 94 16.26 1.58 36.04
N VAL A 95 17.26 1.14 35.24
CA VAL A 95 17.75 -0.25 35.30
C VAL A 95 18.27 -0.63 36.68
N LYS A 96 18.97 0.27 37.34
CA LYS A 96 19.47 0.05 38.70
C LYS A 96 18.35 -0.02 39.75
N GLN A 97 17.34 0.82 39.63
CA GLN A 97 16.16 0.80 40.52
C GLN A 97 15.35 -0.49 40.32
N GLN A 98 15.21 -0.94 39.08
CA GLN A 98 14.58 -2.20 38.71
C GLN A 98 15.17 -3.42 39.47
N GLN A 99 16.47 -3.41 39.74
CA GLN A 99 17.14 -4.52 40.42
C GLN A 99 16.87 -4.54 41.94
N GLN A 100 16.32 -3.45 42.49
CA GLN A 100 16.16 -3.28 43.97
C GLN A 100 14.70 -3.38 44.41
N THR A 101 13.75 -3.08 43.56
CA THR A 101 12.31 -3.04 43.90
C THR A 101 11.45 -3.73 42.89
N LYS A 102 10.29 -4.25 43.33
CA LYS A 102 9.32 -4.88 42.40
C LYS A 102 8.68 -3.86 41.46
N TYR A 103 8.40 -2.66 41.96
CA TYR A 103 7.89 -1.52 41.19
C TYR A 103 8.67 -0.26 41.57
N LEU A 104 8.62 0.81 40.74
CA LEU A 104 9.47 1.99 40.95
C LEU A 104 9.20 2.77 42.24
N LEU A 105 7.95 2.78 42.69
CA LEU A 105 7.54 3.61 43.82
C LEU A 105 7.10 2.82 45.06
N ASN A 106 6.43 1.70 44.90
CA ASN A 106 5.89 0.87 45.96
C ASN A 106 5.64 -0.57 45.49
N ASP A 107 4.95 -1.39 46.27
CA ASP A 107 4.65 -2.78 45.95
C ASP A 107 3.40 -2.96 45.05
N THR A 108 2.76 -1.86 44.64
CA THR A 108 1.63 -1.88 43.71
C THR A 108 1.99 -1.21 42.38
N PRO A 109 1.53 -1.75 41.23
CA PRO A 109 1.82 -1.17 39.93
C PRO A 109 1.18 0.22 39.75
N GLN A 110 1.91 1.09 39.08
CA GLN A 110 1.50 2.48 38.85
C GLN A 110 1.74 2.89 37.38
N LEU A 111 1.16 4.03 36.96
CA LEU A 111 1.38 4.57 35.61
C LEU A 111 2.88 4.73 35.27
N VAL A 112 3.68 5.10 36.24
CA VAL A 112 5.13 5.29 36.06
C VAL A 112 5.85 3.98 35.73
N ASP A 113 5.37 2.85 36.21
CA ASP A 113 5.95 1.53 35.92
C ASP A 113 5.61 1.12 34.46
N ALA A 114 4.40 1.40 33.98
CA ALA A 114 4.01 1.19 32.60
C ALA A 114 4.81 2.07 31.62
N LEU A 115 5.03 3.33 31.96
CA LEU A 115 5.88 4.24 31.18
C LEU A 115 7.34 3.79 31.15
N ALA A 116 7.89 3.36 32.31
CA ALA A 116 9.25 2.84 32.41
C ALA A 116 9.42 1.55 31.57
N TRP A 117 8.45 0.65 31.64
CA TRP A 117 8.43 -0.55 30.80
C TRP A 117 8.47 -0.19 29.31
N GLY A 118 7.66 0.77 28.86
CA GLY A 118 7.64 1.23 27.47
C GLY A 118 9.00 1.76 26.99
N VAL A 119 9.71 2.53 27.85
CA VAL A 119 11.05 3.04 27.52
C VAL A 119 12.09 1.93 27.45
N LEU A 120 12.12 1.04 28.44
CA LEU A 120 13.07 -0.07 28.49
C LEU A 120 12.85 -1.02 27.32
N HIS A 121 11.59 -1.30 26.96
CA HIS A 121 11.24 -2.14 25.82
C HIS A 121 11.68 -1.51 24.48
N SER A 122 11.43 -0.20 24.30
CA SER A 122 11.86 0.54 23.10
C SER A 122 13.39 0.56 22.95
N ALA A 123 14.11 0.62 24.07
CA ALA A 123 15.57 0.60 24.10
C ALA A 123 16.19 -0.82 24.03
N GLN A 124 15.36 -1.86 23.90
CA GLN A 124 15.77 -3.27 23.93
C GLN A 124 16.55 -3.67 25.21
N LEU A 125 16.27 -3.00 26.32
CA LEU A 125 16.88 -3.29 27.62
C LEU A 125 16.04 -4.33 28.38
N PRO A 126 16.66 -5.08 29.33
CA PRO A 126 15.92 -6.03 30.15
C PRO A 126 14.77 -5.37 30.89
N THR A 127 13.55 -5.87 30.68
CA THR A 127 12.34 -5.43 31.40
C THR A 127 11.99 -6.44 32.49
N PRO A 128 11.58 -6.00 33.70
CA PRO A 128 11.13 -6.93 34.73
C PRO A 128 9.88 -7.65 34.27
N HIS A 129 9.90 -8.97 34.33
CA HIS A 129 8.74 -9.79 33.95
C HIS A 129 7.51 -9.47 34.83
N SER A 130 7.73 -9.08 36.08
CA SER A 130 6.70 -8.61 37.01
C SER A 130 6.02 -7.30 36.59
N TRP A 131 6.73 -6.42 35.86
CA TRP A 131 6.14 -5.17 35.37
C TRP A 131 5.26 -5.39 34.12
N ALA A 132 5.63 -6.35 33.27
CA ALA A 132 4.91 -6.64 32.03
C ALA A 132 3.67 -7.52 32.22
N VAL A 133 3.81 -8.61 32.98
CA VAL A 133 2.78 -9.64 33.06
C VAL A 133 1.61 -9.25 33.97
N THR A 134 1.87 -8.49 35.04
CA THR A 134 0.81 -8.13 35.99
C THR A 134 0.00 -6.92 35.53
N GLU A 135 0.60 -6.00 34.79
CA GLU A 135 -0.05 -4.74 34.42
C GLU A 135 -0.54 -4.70 32.98
N ALA A 136 0.16 -5.31 32.05
CA ALA A 136 -0.38 -5.51 30.69
C ALA A 136 -1.67 -6.35 30.74
N ALA A 137 -1.78 -7.31 31.68
CA ALA A 137 -3.01 -8.03 31.95
C ALA A 137 -4.11 -7.14 32.56
N LEU A 138 -3.75 -6.18 33.45
CA LEU A 138 -4.70 -5.24 34.05
C LEU A 138 -5.10 -4.08 33.13
N ILE A 139 -4.18 -3.60 32.28
CA ILE A 139 -4.42 -2.46 31.37
C ILE A 139 -5.06 -2.92 30.06
N LEU A 140 -4.76 -4.14 29.58
CA LEU A 140 -5.31 -4.72 28.35
C LEU A 140 -6.44 -5.72 28.60
N GLY A 141 -6.85 -5.92 29.87
CA GLY A 141 -7.83 -6.91 30.29
C GLY A 141 -7.19 -8.27 30.55
N GLU A 142 -7.71 -8.98 31.56
CA GLU A 142 -7.26 -10.32 32.01
C GLU A 142 -7.30 -11.39 30.89
N GLU A 143 -7.79 -11.03 29.71
CA GLU A 143 -8.12 -11.88 28.57
C GLU A 143 -6.92 -12.37 27.77
N ILE A 144 -5.78 -11.65 27.76
CA ILE A 144 -4.57 -12.11 27.06
C ILE A 144 -3.81 -13.17 27.85
N ALA A 145 -3.91 -13.16 29.18
CA ALA A 145 -3.25 -14.14 30.03
C ALA A 145 -4.03 -15.47 30.15
N ALA A 146 -5.35 -15.44 30.04
CA ALA A 146 -6.19 -16.65 30.06
C ALA A 146 -6.04 -17.52 28.79
N GLY A 147 -5.75 -16.89 27.64
CA GLY A 147 -5.47 -17.62 26.39
C GLY A 147 -4.11 -18.33 26.37
N ALA A 148 -3.18 -17.95 27.25
CA ALA A 148 -1.84 -18.57 27.31
C ALA A 148 -1.75 -19.76 28.30
N ALA A 149 -2.76 -20.00 29.13
CA ALA A 149 -2.71 -20.99 30.21
C ALA A 149 -3.35 -22.36 29.88
N THR A 150 -3.90 -22.55 28.70
CA THR A 150 -4.36 -23.86 28.18
C THR A 150 -3.55 -24.31 26.98
N SER A 151 -2.23 -24.38 27.12
CA SER A 151 -1.43 -25.13 26.15
C SER A 151 -1.30 -26.57 26.57
N THR A 152 -2.27 -27.40 26.24
CA THR A 152 -1.98 -28.75 25.79
C THR A 152 -1.02 -28.65 24.61
N GLN A 153 0.05 -29.44 24.63
CA GLN A 153 1.10 -29.58 23.63
C GLN A 153 0.80 -28.82 22.31
N LEU A 154 1.35 -27.61 22.20
CA LEU A 154 1.40 -26.93 20.91
C LEU A 154 2.24 -27.80 19.99
N ASP A 155 1.60 -28.49 19.04
CA ASP A 155 2.29 -28.99 17.86
C ASP A 155 3.09 -27.83 17.33
N THR A 156 4.41 -27.90 17.44
CA THR A 156 5.29 -26.81 16.99
C THR A 156 5.08 -26.68 15.49
N ILE A 157 4.37 -25.62 15.07
CA ILE A 157 4.14 -25.35 13.65
C ILE A 157 5.52 -25.17 13.02
N PRO A 158 5.88 -26.00 12.02
CA PRO A 158 7.18 -25.88 11.38
C PRO A 158 7.35 -24.49 10.78
N GLN A 159 8.48 -23.84 11.05
CA GLN A 159 8.84 -22.56 10.46
C GLN A 159 9.67 -22.81 9.20
N LEU A 160 9.10 -22.55 8.03
CA LEU A 160 9.80 -22.67 6.75
C LEU A 160 10.31 -21.32 6.27
N PRO A 161 11.48 -21.26 5.61
CA PRO A 161 11.99 -20.01 5.03
C PRO A 161 10.98 -19.39 4.06
N GLY A 162 10.72 -18.09 4.20
CA GLY A 162 9.78 -17.35 3.35
C GLY A 162 8.32 -17.54 3.72
N THR A 163 8.03 -18.07 4.91
CA THR A 163 6.66 -18.23 5.46
C THR A 163 6.52 -17.45 6.76
N SER A 164 5.27 -17.13 7.11
CA SER A 164 4.91 -16.34 8.30
C SER A 164 3.64 -16.91 8.95
N PRO A 165 3.70 -18.11 9.55
CA PRO A 165 2.53 -18.76 10.14
C PRO A 165 1.89 -17.96 11.29
N GLU A 166 2.61 -16.98 11.85
CA GLU A 166 2.12 -16.05 12.88
C GLU A 166 1.22 -14.93 12.31
N THR A 167 1.28 -14.65 11.00
CA THR A 167 0.49 -13.61 10.31
C THR A 167 -0.32 -14.14 9.14
N ASN A 168 -0.06 -15.37 8.72
CA ASN A 168 -0.70 -16.03 7.59
C ASN A 168 -1.20 -17.43 8.01
N VAL A 169 -2.50 -17.52 8.13
CA VAL A 169 -3.16 -18.77 8.55
C VAL A 169 -2.89 -19.93 7.59
N MET A 170 -2.82 -19.67 6.30
CA MET A 170 -2.56 -20.72 5.31
C MET A 170 -1.15 -21.28 5.43
N ASP A 171 -0.18 -20.50 5.89
CA ASP A 171 1.19 -20.96 6.13
C ASP A 171 1.24 -22.01 7.26
N VAL A 172 0.34 -21.94 8.24
CA VAL A 172 0.23 -22.96 9.28
C VAL A 172 0.01 -24.34 8.66
N PHE A 173 -1.00 -24.43 7.81
CA PHE A 173 -1.38 -25.71 7.17
C PHE A 173 -0.39 -26.15 6.09
N LYS A 174 0.07 -25.20 5.26
CA LYS A 174 1.04 -25.46 4.19
C LYS A 174 2.38 -25.92 4.73
N ASN A 175 2.88 -25.32 5.81
CA ASN A 175 4.14 -25.72 6.45
C ASN A 175 4.05 -27.15 7.00
N MET A 176 2.94 -27.50 7.65
CA MET A 176 2.73 -28.85 8.16
C MET A 176 2.67 -29.88 7.05
N ILE A 177 1.92 -29.60 5.97
CA ILE A 177 1.84 -30.49 4.82
C ILE A 177 3.23 -30.64 4.16
N ALA A 178 3.92 -29.54 3.86
CA ALA A 178 5.21 -29.56 3.19
C ALA A 178 6.26 -30.31 4.01
N THR A 179 6.27 -30.14 5.33
CA THR A 179 7.21 -30.82 6.22
C THR A 179 6.96 -32.33 6.24
N GLN A 180 5.70 -32.77 6.39
CA GLN A 180 5.37 -34.18 6.41
C GLN A 180 5.58 -34.83 5.03
N MET A 181 5.24 -34.12 3.96
CA MET A 181 5.46 -34.59 2.60
C MET A 181 6.94 -34.69 2.23
N ASN A 182 7.81 -33.84 2.77
CA ASN A 182 9.25 -33.98 2.63
C ASN A 182 9.76 -35.30 3.22
N GLN A 183 9.29 -35.67 4.40
CA GLN A 183 9.64 -36.93 5.05
C GLN A 183 9.17 -38.15 4.23
N ILE A 184 7.98 -38.08 3.59
CA ILE A 184 7.42 -39.16 2.80
C ILE A 184 8.07 -39.28 1.42
N SER A 185 8.26 -38.15 0.74
CA SER A 185 8.64 -38.14 -0.68
C SER A 185 10.12 -37.87 -0.93
N GLY A 186 10.85 -37.33 0.06
CA GLY A 186 12.21 -36.82 -0.11
C GLY A 186 12.33 -35.57 -0.99
N VAL A 187 11.22 -34.99 -1.44
CA VAL A 187 11.19 -33.75 -2.23
C VAL A 187 11.48 -32.57 -1.33
N ASP A 188 12.20 -31.59 -1.86
CA ASP A 188 12.54 -30.35 -1.14
C ASP A 188 11.31 -29.64 -0.57
N THR A 189 11.39 -29.21 0.68
CA THR A 189 10.26 -28.67 1.43
C THR A 189 9.71 -27.38 0.80
N LYS A 190 10.62 -26.52 0.28
CA LYS A 190 10.21 -25.29 -0.40
C LYS A 190 9.47 -25.59 -1.70
N LEU A 191 9.92 -26.57 -2.47
CA LEU A 191 9.26 -26.98 -3.70
C LEU A 191 7.86 -27.56 -3.42
N LEU A 192 7.72 -28.33 -2.33
CA LEU A 192 6.43 -28.83 -1.85
C LEU A 192 5.49 -27.71 -1.43
N PHE A 193 6.00 -26.74 -0.65
CA PHE A 193 5.24 -25.57 -0.22
C PHE A 193 4.76 -24.75 -1.43
N ASP A 194 5.65 -24.45 -2.37
CA ASP A 194 5.34 -23.66 -3.58
C ASP A 194 4.40 -24.41 -4.55
N ALA A 195 4.31 -25.75 -4.44
CA ALA A 195 3.40 -26.55 -5.23
C ALA A 195 2.00 -26.69 -4.62
N LEU A 196 1.83 -26.32 -3.33
CA LEU A 196 0.53 -26.31 -2.67
C LEU A 196 -0.36 -25.18 -3.18
N ASP A 197 -1.51 -25.56 -3.72
CA ASP A 197 -2.47 -24.62 -4.31
C ASP A 197 -3.91 -25.00 -3.93
N LEU A 198 -4.86 -24.14 -4.20
CA LEU A 198 -6.27 -24.44 -4.00
C LEU A 198 -6.73 -25.44 -5.09
N PRO A 199 -7.47 -26.50 -4.74
CA PRO A 199 -8.06 -27.38 -5.72
C PRO A 199 -9.15 -26.67 -6.54
N ARG A 200 -9.47 -27.19 -7.73
CA ARG A 200 -10.52 -26.62 -8.58
C ARG A 200 -11.92 -26.70 -7.98
N SER A 201 -12.16 -27.68 -7.11
CA SER A 201 -13.41 -27.87 -6.37
C SER A 201 -13.09 -28.22 -4.93
N LEU A 202 -13.81 -27.62 -3.98
CA LEU A 202 -13.70 -27.93 -2.55
C LEU A 202 -14.09 -29.37 -2.21
N GLU A 203 -14.85 -30.02 -3.07
CA GLU A 203 -15.15 -31.46 -2.93
C GLU A 203 -13.88 -32.31 -2.91
N ASN A 204 -12.86 -31.89 -3.67
CA ASN A 204 -11.60 -32.62 -3.76
C ASN A 204 -10.68 -32.40 -2.54
N GLY A 205 -10.87 -31.32 -1.78
CA GLY A 205 -10.03 -30.96 -0.64
C GLY A 205 -9.95 -29.47 -0.42
N ASP A 206 -9.09 -29.05 0.48
CA ASP A 206 -8.85 -27.64 0.81
C ASP A 206 -7.54 -27.13 0.22
N LEU A 207 -6.53 -28.00 0.11
CA LEU A 207 -5.23 -27.76 -0.54
C LEU A 207 -4.88 -28.97 -1.42
N ALA A 208 -4.10 -28.75 -2.46
CA ALA A 208 -3.66 -29.80 -3.37
C ALA A 208 -2.23 -29.60 -3.87
N ILE A 209 -1.50 -30.69 -4.06
CA ILE A 209 -0.23 -30.72 -4.78
C ILE A 209 -0.47 -31.40 -6.14
N ALA A 210 -0.19 -30.71 -7.23
CA ALA A 210 -0.07 -31.31 -8.55
C ALA A 210 1.32 -31.98 -8.65
N VAL A 211 1.40 -33.29 -8.50
CA VAL A 211 2.67 -34.04 -8.47
C VAL A 211 3.58 -33.76 -9.68
N PRO A 212 3.06 -33.55 -10.92
CA PRO A 212 3.90 -33.17 -12.07
C PRO A 212 4.73 -31.89 -11.86
N ARG A 213 4.25 -30.95 -11.02
CA ARG A 213 5.00 -29.70 -10.69
C ARG A 213 6.27 -29.98 -9.89
N LEU A 214 6.32 -31.10 -9.19
CA LEU A 214 7.48 -31.52 -8.39
C LEU A 214 8.63 -32.09 -9.23
N ARG A 215 8.40 -32.33 -10.53
CA ARG A 215 9.37 -32.86 -11.49
C ARG A 215 10.06 -34.16 -11.05
N VAL A 216 9.38 -35.00 -10.29
CA VAL A 216 9.87 -36.32 -9.86
C VAL A 216 9.79 -37.27 -11.05
N LYS A 217 10.86 -38.05 -11.28
CA LYS A 217 10.90 -39.04 -12.37
C LYS A 217 10.04 -40.27 -12.03
N GLY A 218 9.05 -40.57 -12.85
CA GLY A 218 8.14 -41.69 -12.69
C GLY A 218 6.69 -41.36 -13.03
N ASN A 219 5.75 -42.19 -12.59
CA ASN A 219 4.32 -41.94 -12.84
C ASN A 219 3.73 -41.05 -11.74
N PRO A 220 3.28 -39.82 -12.05
CA PRO A 220 2.76 -38.90 -11.03
C PRO A 220 1.52 -39.42 -10.28
N ALA A 221 0.64 -40.14 -10.95
CA ALA A 221 -0.56 -40.69 -10.32
C ALA A 221 -0.23 -41.84 -9.34
N GLN A 222 0.79 -42.62 -9.63
CA GLN A 222 1.27 -43.66 -8.75
C GLN A 222 1.92 -43.05 -7.50
N PHE A 223 2.77 -42.01 -7.67
CA PHE A 223 3.34 -41.26 -6.53
C PHE A 223 2.25 -40.67 -5.64
N ALA A 224 1.25 -40.02 -6.24
CA ALA A 224 0.15 -39.47 -5.46
C ALA A 224 -0.54 -40.52 -4.60
N GLN A 225 -0.80 -41.72 -5.16
CA GLN A 225 -1.42 -42.85 -4.43
C GLN A 225 -0.52 -43.40 -3.32
N GLU A 226 0.77 -43.57 -3.57
CA GLU A 226 1.74 -44.08 -2.60
C GLU A 226 1.91 -43.11 -1.43
N TRP A 227 2.06 -41.81 -1.74
CA TRP A 227 2.22 -40.77 -0.72
C TRP A 227 0.95 -40.56 0.11
N ALA A 228 -0.24 -40.62 -0.51
CA ALA A 228 -1.50 -40.54 0.21
C ALA A 228 -1.64 -41.65 1.27
N LYS A 229 -1.18 -42.88 0.96
CA LYS A 229 -1.21 -44.02 1.90
C LYS A 229 -0.23 -43.85 3.07
N GLN A 230 0.87 -43.12 2.87
CA GLN A 230 1.90 -42.91 3.89
C GLN A 230 1.60 -41.69 4.76
N PHE A 231 0.71 -40.78 4.28
CA PHE A 231 0.36 -39.58 5.02
C PHE A 231 -0.33 -39.94 6.34
N GLN A 232 0.13 -39.31 7.43
CA GLN A 232 -0.45 -39.48 8.76
C GLN A 232 -1.34 -38.29 9.08
N PRO A 233 -2.66 -38.46 9.24
CA PRO A 233 -3.55 -37.40 9.70
C PRO A 233 -3.13 -36.84 11.06
N ASN A 234 -3.41 -35.58 11.30
CA ASN A 234 -3.18 -34.91 12.57
C ASN A 234 -4.29 -33.86 12.83
N ASP A 235 -4.22 -33.14 13.93
CA ASP A 235 -5.26 -32.16 14.31
C ASP A 235 -5.46 -31.03 13.29
N HIS A 236 -4.45 -30.73 12.49
CA HIS A 236 -4.51 -29.69 11.46
C HIS A 236 -4.95 -30.24 10.11
N ILE A 237 -4.46 -31.43 9.71
CA ILE A 237 -4.69 -32.04 8.40
C ILE A 237 -5.37 -33.39 8.59
N LEU A 238 -6.66 -33.41 8.26
CA LEU A 238 -7.53 -34.54 8.56
C LEU A 238 -7.32 -35.75 7.60
N SER A 239 -6.93 -35.48 6.35
CA SER A 239 -6.68 -36.55 5.37
C SER A 239 -5.86 -36.06 4.18
N ALA A 240 -5.23 -37.00 3.49
CA ALA A 240 -4.64 -36.84 2.17
C ALA A 240 -5.21 -37.88 1.21
N VAL A 241 -5.74 -37.48 0.07
CA VAL A 241 -6.38 -38.34 -0.92
C VAL A 241 -5.82 -38.08 -2.31
N ALA A 242 -5.45 -39.16 -3.02
CA ALA A 242 -5.00 -39.06 -4.40
C ALA A 242 -6.17 -39.10 -5.40
N ILE A 243 -6.23 -38.12 -6.29
CA ILE A 243 -7.18 -38.09 -7.41
C ILE A 243 -6.35 -37.89 -8.70
N GLY A 244 -6.10 -38.96 -9.42
CA GLY A 244 -5.17 -38.96 -10.54
C GLY A 244 -3.77 -38.46 -10.10
N PRO A 245 -3.15 -37.48 -10.78
CA PRO A 245 -1.84 -36.98 -10.42
C PRO A 245 -1.87 -35.90 -9.32
N PHE A 246 -3.01 -35.70 -8.66
CA PHE A 246 -3.17 -34.68 -7.60
C PHE A 246 -3.24 -35.37 -6.25
N LEU A 247 -2.49 -34.84 -5.30
CA LEU A 247 -2.58 -35.17 -3.90
C LEU A 247 -3.35 -34.07 -3.19
N ASN A 248 -4.55 -34.38 -2.69
CA ASN A 248 -5.48 -33.43 -2.11
C ASN A 248 -5.54 -33.62 -0.60
N PHE A 249 -5.52 -32.52 0.12
CA PHE A 249 -5.52 -32.48 1.58
C PHE A 249 -6.81 -31.86 2.10
N ARG A 250 -7.38 -32.45 3.14
CA ARG A 250 -8.50 -31.90 3.89
C ARG A 250 -7.97 -31.34 5.21
N ILE A 251 -8.14 -30.04 5.40
CA ILE A 251 -7.74 -29.37 6.63
C ILE A 251 -8.87 -29.34 7.65
N ASN A 252 -8.55 -29.13 8.91
CA ASN A 252 -9.53 -29.00 9.98
C ASN A 252 -10.23 -27.64 9.86
N ALA A 253 -11.50 -27.65 9.42
CA ALA A 253 -12.28 -26.43 9.19
C ALA A 253 -12.50 -25.61 10.46
N LYS A 254 -12.72 -26.26 11.63
CA LYS A 254 -12.87 -25.54 12.91
C LYS A 254 -11.61 -24.81 13.29
N LEU A 255 -10.46 -25.46 13.13
CA LEU A 255 -9.16 -24.85 13.42
C LEU A 255 -8.83 -23.73 12.42
N LEU A 256 -9.17 -23.91 11.14
CA LEU A 256 -9.05 -22.84 10.13
C LEU A 256 -9.87 -21.61 10.54
N VAL A 257 -11.16 -21.81 10.85
CA VAL A 257 -12.07 -20.75 11.27
C VAL A 257 -11.51 -20.00 12.47
N LYS A 258 -11.16 -20.73 13.53
CA LYS A 258 -10.62 -20.13 14.76
C LYS A 258 -9.36 -19.31 14.50
N LYS A 259 -8.34 -19.92 13.87
CA LYS A 259 -7.07 -19.21 13.57
C LYS A 259 -7.27 -18.00 12.64
N THR A 260 -8.21 -18.08 11.70
CA THR A 260 -8.52 -16.99 10.79
C THR A 260 -9.12 -15.80 11.54
N VAL A 261 -10.11 -16.08 12.39
CA VAL A 261 -10.76 -15.03 13.19
C VAL A 261 -9.76 -14.40 14.17
N ASP A 262 -9.00 -15.24 14.90
CA ASP A 262 -7.98 -14.76 15.85
C ASP A 262 -6.97 -13.83 15.15
N MET A 263 -6.46 -14.21 13.97
CA MET A 263 -5.51 -13.39 13.23
C MET A 263 -6.16 -12.14 12.63
N ALA A 264 -7.31 -12.25 11.98
CA ALA A 264 -7.96 -11.10 11.35
C ALA A 264 -8.42 -10.08 12.40
N ALA A 265 -8.93 -10.53 13.54
CA ALA A 265 -9.31 -9.64 14.64
C ALA A 265 -8.08 -8.98 15.29
N LYS A 266 -7.00 -9.74 15.52
CA LYS A 266 -5.76 -9.25 16.12
C LYS A 266 -5.06 -8.20 15.27
N PHE A 267 -4.92 -8.45 13.96
CA PHE A 267 -4.15 -7.58 13.06
C PHE A 267 -4.98 -6.46 12.46
N GLY A 268 -6.30 -6.58 12.38
CA GLY A 268 -7.19 -5.53 11.90
C GLY A 268 -6.73 -4.94 10.55
N LEU A 269 -6.41 -3.65 10.52
CA LEU A 269 -5.93 -2.97 9.30
C LEU A 269 -4.60 -3.51 8.74
N ASP A 270 -3.84 -4.23 9.55
CA ASP A 270 -2.59 -4.86 9.14
C ASP A 270 -2.76 -6.32 8.75
N TYR A 271 -3.99 -6.87 8.82
CA TYR A 271 -4.26 -8.23 8.38
C TYR A 271 -3.94 -8.39 6.89
N GLY A 272 -3.13 -9.37 6.58
CA GLY A 272 -2.59 -9.63 5.24
C GLY A 272 -1.20 -9.05 4.99
N LYS A 273 -0.73 -8.10 5.79
CA LYS A 273 0.65 -7.60 5.68
C LYS A 273 1.64 -8.62 6.26
N ASN A 274 2.86 -8.58 5.73
CA ASN A 274 3.96 -9.39 6.23
C ASN A 274 5.26 -8.56 6.29
N LYS A 275 6.30 -9.12 6.90
CA LYS A 275 7.61 -8.50 7.07
C LYS A 275 8.73 -9.30 6.39
N LEU A 276 8.40 -10.13 5.41
CA LEU A 276 9.37 -11.03 4.77
C LEU A 276 10.52 -10.28 4.10
N ASP A 277 10.24 -9.10 3.57
CA ASP A 277 11.21 -8.25 2.90
C ASP A 277 11.56 -6.99 3.71
N GLN A 278 11.38 -7.01 5.01
CA GLN A 278 11.69 -5.88 5.89
C GLN A 278 13.17 -5.47 5.76
N GLY A 279 13.40 -4.16 5.63
CA GLY A 279 14.73 -3.58 5.46
C GLY A 279 15.15 -3.38 4.01
N LYS A 280 14.37 -3.87 3.03
CA LYS A 280 14.56 -3.59 1.61
C LYS A 280 13.84 -2.30 1.21
N ARG A 281 14.43 -1.57 0.26
CA ARG A 281 13.87 -0.31 -0.26
C ARG A 281 13.51 -0.42 -1.72
N ALA A 282 12.26 -0.04 -2.07
CA ALA A 282 11.78 0.03 -3.44
C ALA A 282 11.41 1.47 -3.82
N ILE A 283 11.87 1.91 -4.99
CA ILE A 283 11.36 3.13 -5.63
C ILE A 283 10.35 2.70 -6.68
N VAL A 284 9.17 3.30 -6.65
CA VAL A 284 8.15 3.12 -7.68
C VAL A 284 7.94 4.46 -8.38
N GLU A 285 8.42 4.56 -9.62
CA GLU A 285 8.20 5.73 -10.47
C GLU A 285 6.96 5.50 -11.32
N PHE A 286 6.00 6.42 -11.21
CA PHE A 286 4.73 6.30 -11.92
C PHE A 286 4.05 7.65 -12.14
N SER A 287 3.01 7.67 -12.97
CA SER A 287 2.26 8.84 -13.42
C SER A 287 3.06 9.75 -14.34
N SER A 288 4.07 10.42 -13.85
CA SER A 288 5.11 11.17 -14.58
C SER A 288 4.57 12.07 -15.70
N PRO A 289 3.64 13.01 -15.41
CA PRO A 289 3.04 13.86 -16.43
C PRO A 289 4.03 14.94 -16.91
N ASN A 290 3.77 15.42 -18.11
CA ASN A 290 4.47 16.57 -18.66
C ASN A 290 3.66 17.85 -18.32
N ILE A 291 4.28 18.83 -17.66
CA ILE A 291 3.59 20.04 -17.18
C ILE A 291 3.03 20.94 -18.30
N ALA A 292 3.51 20.79 -19.51
CA ALA A 292 3.00 21.51 -20.69
C ALA A 292 1.90 20.77 -21.46
N LYS A 293 1.49 19.58 -20.98
CA LYS A 293 0.50 18.72 -21.65
C LYS A 293 -0.65 18.39 -20.69
N PRO A 294 -1.83 18.08 -21.23
CA PRO A 294 -2.96 17.69 -20.40
C PRO A 294 -2.67 16.42 -19.62
N PHE A 295 -3.12 16.38 -18.37
CA PHE A 295 -3.16 15.16 -17.58
C PHE A 295 -4.35 14.32 -18.06
N HIS A 296 -4.08 13.36 -18.91
CA HIS A 296 -5.09 12.59 -19.65
C HIS A 296 -5.18 11.13 -19.16
N ALA A 297 -6.14 10.41 -19.70
CA ALA A 297 -6.45 9.01 -19.38
C ALA A 297 -5.26 8.04 -19.39
N GLY A 298 -4.28 8.23 -20.28
CA GLY A 298 -3.06 7.41 -20.30
C GLY A 298 -2.23 7.56 -19.02
N HIS A 299 -2.19 8.78 -18.45
CA HIS A 299 -1.54 9.00 -17.15
C HIS A 299 -2.33 8.38 -15.99
N LEU A 300 -3.68 8.35 -16.10
CA LEU A 300 -4.53 7.73 -15.08
C LEU A 300 -4.13 6.26 -14.87
N ARG A 301 -3.93 5.50 -15.95
CA ARG A 301 -3.59 4.08 -15.83
C ARG A 301 -2.23 3.85 -15.17
N SER A 302 -1.20 4.59 -15.57
CA SER A 302 0.09 4.58 -14.89
C SER A 302 -0.06 4.91 -13.40
N THR A 303 -0.88 5.91 -13.09
CA THR A 303 -1.12 6.41 -11.75
C THR A 303 -1.78 5.36 -10.85
N ILE A 304 -2.84 4.69 -11.34
CA ILE A 304 -3.56 3.65 -10.60
C ILE A 304 -2.67 2.41 -10.38
N ILE A 305 -2.03 1.92 -11.46
CA ILE A 305 -1.17 0.73 -11.40
C ILE A 305 0.05 1.00 -10.51
N GLY A 306 0.68 2.16 -10.64
CA GLY A 306 1.85 2.52 -9.82
C GLY A 306 1.52 2.62 -8.34
N ALA A 307 0.39 3.24 -8.00
CA ALA A 307 -0.09 3.30 -6.62
C ALA A 307 -0.38 1.90 -6.06
N PHE A 308 -1.00 1.03 -6.85
CA PHE A 308 -1.22 -0.36 -6.46
C PHE A 308 0.09 -1.09 -6.20
N ILE A 309 1.08 -0.98 -7.08
CA ILE A 309 2.40 -1.61 -6.92
C ILE A 309 3.06 -1.13 -5.64
N ARG A 310 3.07 0.19 -5.40
CA ARG A 310 3.59 0.74 -4.15
C ARG A 310 2.90 0.12 -2.93
N ASN A 311 1.56 0.03 -2.92
CA ASN A 311 0.80 -0.55 -1.83
C ASN A 311 1.12 -2.05 -1.63
N VAL A 312 1.37 -2.81 -2.70
CA VAL A 312 1.78 -4.21 -2.62
C VAL A 312 3.15 -4.35 -1.98
N TYR A 313 4.12 -3.54 -2.38
CA TYR A 313 5.45 -3.54 -1.77
C TYR A 313 5.40 -3.15 -0.28
N ASP A 314 4.66 -2.10 0.07
CA ASP A 314 4.40 -1.71 1.47
C ASP A 314 3.81 -2.87 2.29
N ALA A 315 2.80 -3.56 1.74
CA ALA A 315 2.14 -4.67 2.43
C ALA A 315 3.06 -5.89 2.63
N ASN A 316 4.10 -6.04 1.81
CA ASN A 316 5.12 -7.07 1.92
C ASN A 316 6.38 -6.62 2.69
N GLY A 317 6.33 -5.51 3.39
CA GLY A 317 7.35 -5.06 4.35
C GLY A 317 8.48 -4.22 3.75
N TRP A 318 8.40 -3.83 2.47
CA TRP A 318 9.38 -2.93 1.86
C TRP A 318 9.23 -1.50 2.35
N GLU A 319 10.33 -0.78 2.47
CA GLU A 319 10.34 0.68 2.53
C GLU A 319 10.11 1.23 1.12
N THR A 320 8.95 1.84 0.85
CA THR A 320 8.61 2.31 -0.49
C THR A 320 8.78 3.81 -0.64
N ILE A 321 9.28 4.22 -1.80
CA ILE A 321 9.36 5.63 -2.22
C ILE A 321 8.53 5.78 -3.49
N ALA A 322 7.41 6.48 -3.41
CA ALA A 322 6.60 6.86 -4.58
C ALA A 322 7.22 8.09 -5.25
N MET A 323 7.67 7.94 -6.48
CA MET A 323 8.34 9.00 -7.24
C MET A 323 7.53 9.42 -8.44
N ASN A 324 7.32 10.73 -8.57
CA ASN A 324 6.77 11.36 -9.75
C ASN A 324 7.90 12.07 -10.50
N TYR A 325 8.18 11.60 -11.72
CA TYR A 325 9.25 12.16 -12.55
C TYR A 325 8.63 13.02 -13.66
N LEU A 326 8.61 14.32 -13.45
CA LEU A 326 7.94 15.28 -14.32
C LEU A 326 8.72 15.50 -15.61
N GLY A 327 8.02 15.53 -16.74
CA GLY A 327 8.54 16.08 -17.98
C GLY A 327 8.52 17.60 -17.89
N ASP A 328 9.50 18.19 -17.19
CA ASP A 328 9.54 19.62 -16.86
C ASP A 328 10.70 20.37 -17.53
N TRP A 329 11.39 19.73 -18.49
CA TRP A 329 12.53 20.34 -19.19
C TRP A 329 12.50 20.07 -20.68
N GLY A 330 12.99 21.03 -21.48
CA GLY A 330 13.11 20.92 -22.92
C GLY A 330 12.60 22.15 -23.68
N LYS A 331 12.89 22.22 -24.96
CA LYS A 331 12.52 23.33 -25.84
C LYS A 331 11.03 23.69 -25.87
N GLN A 332 10.16 22.76 -25.51
CA GLN A 332 8.73 23.00 -25.35
C GLN A 332 8.42 24.08 -24.31
N TYR A 333 9.28 24.26 -23.30
CA TYR A 333 9.12 25.30 -22.29
C TYR A 333 9.54 26.67 -22.79
N GLY A 334 10.51 26.73 -23.71
CA GLY A 334 10.77 27.96 -24.45
C GLY A 334 9.56 28.39 -25.29
N LEU A 335 8.91 27.45 -25.98
CA LEU A 335 7.69 27.71 -26.72
C LEU A 335 6.53 28.14 -25.80
N LEU A 336 6.39 27.49 -24.65
CA LEU A 336 5.39 27.83 -23.63
C LEU A 336 5.61 29.23 -23.07
N ALA A 337 6.86 29.64 -22.81
CA ALA A 337 7.20 30.96 -22.31
C ALA A 337 6.87 32.06 -23.33
N VAL A 338 7.24 31.87 -24.61
CA VAL A 338 6.87 32.76 -25.71
C VAL A 338 5.34 32.82 -25.84
N GLY A 339 4.67 31.69 -25.74
CA GLY A 339 3.21 31.58 -25.78
C GLY A 339 2.55 32.33 -24.63
N PHE A 340 3.08 32.21 -23.42
CA PHE A 340 2.53 32.90 -22.25
C PHE A 340 2.67 34.43 -22.36
N ALA A 341 3.77 34.92 -22.91
CA ALA A 341 3.94 36.34 -23.18
C ALA A 341 2.90 36.90 -24.19
N ARG A 342 2.41 36.06 -25.12
CA ARG A 342 1.43 36.46 -26.16
C ARG A 342 -0.03 36.17 -25.76
N HIS A 343 -0.31 35.06 -25.07
CA HIS A 343 -1.64 34.52 -24.80
C HIS A 343 -1.91 34.25 -23.33
N GLY A 344 -0.91 34.48 -22.47
CA GLY A 344 -1.04 34.20 -21.03
C GLY A 344 -2.06 35.13 -20.35
N ASN A 345 -2.74 34.57 -19.36
CA ASN A 345 -3.61 35.30 -18.46
C ASN A 345 -3.28 34.88 -17.02
N GLU A 346 -2.97 35.84 -16.20
CA GLU A 346 -2.49 35.59 -14.84
C GLU A 346 -3.55 34.99 -13.92
N GLU A 347 -4.80 35.48 -14.01
CA GLU A 347 -5.91 35.00 -13.22
C GLU A 347 -6.26 33.55 -13.60
N ALA A 348 -6.25 33.26 -14.90
CA ALA A 348 -6.49 31.91 -15.40
C ALA A 348 -5.36 30.94 -14.97
N LEU A 349 -4.10 31.40 -14.96
CA LEU A 349 -2.96 30.61 -14.49
C LEU A 349 -3.09 30.27 -13.00
N GLN A 350 -3.55 31.20 -12.18
CA GLN A 350 -3.77 30.96 -10.75
C GLN A 350 -4.98 30.04 -10.49
N ALA A 351 -6.03 30.15 -11.28
CA ALA A 351 -7.26 29.37 -11.12
C ALA A 351 -7.06 27.90 -11.53
N ASP A 352 -6.46 27.64 -12.68
CA ASP A 352 -6.16 26.31 -13.19
C ASP A 352 -4.89 26.34 -14.07
N PRO A 353 -3.71 26.16 -13.44
CA PRO A 353 -2.44 26.28 -14.14
C PRO A 353 -2.27 25.25 -15.26
N ILE A 354 -2.72 24.01 -15.07
CA ILE A 354 -2.54 22.93 -16.06
C ILE A 354 -3.37 23.21 -17.30
N LYS A 355 -4.63 23.55 -17.13
CA LYS A 355 -5.56 23.84 -18.23
C LYS A 355 -5.11 25.09 -18.99
N HIS A 356 -4.77 26.18 -18.26
CA HIS A 356 -4.34 27.42 -18.88
C HIS A 356 -3.02 27.28 -19.65
N LEU A 357 -2.00 26.62 -19.08
CA LEU A 357 -0.74 26.36 -19.77
C LEU A 357 -0.94 25.49 -21.02
N TYR A 358 -1.85 24.52 -20.96
CA TYR A 358 -2.20 23.73 -22.14
C TYR A 358 -2.89 24.59 -23.23
N GLU A 359 -3.83 25.44 -22.86
CA GLU A 359 -4.48 26.36 -23.81
C GLU A 359 -3.48 27.30 -24.47
N VAL A 360 -2.56 27.85 -23.71
CA VAL A 360 -1.44 28.68 -24.22
C VAL A 360 -0.57 27.88 -25.16
N TYR A 361 -0.22 26.64 -24.78
CA TYR A 361 0.59 25.74 -25.61
C TYR A 361 -0.07 25.41 -26.94
N VAL A 362 -1.37 25.15 -26.97
CA VAL A 362 -2.14 24.89 -28.20
C VAL A 362 -2.17 26.13 -29.09
N LYS A 363 -2.41 27.32 -28.51
CA LYS A 363 -2.46 28.57 -29.26
C LYS A 363 -1.10 28.89 -29.90
N ILE A 364 -0.01 28.81 -29.12
CA ILE A 364 1.32 29.14 -29.65
C ILE A 364 1.82 28.14 -30.70
N ASN A 365 1.44 26.84 -30.60
CA ASN A 365 1.73 25.88 -31.67
C ASN A 365 1.02 26.25 -32.96
N ARG A 366 -0.24 26.68 -32.91
CA ARG A 366 -0.98 27.16 -34.09
C ARG A 366 -0.33 28.41 -34.69
N ASP A 367 0.11 29.34 -33.84
CA ASP A 367 0.83 30.52 -34.29
C ASP A 367 2.15 30.13 -34.96
N ALA A 368 2.88 29.16 -34.42
CA ALA A 368 4.14 28.68 -34.96
C ALA A 368 3.98 27.91 -36.29
N GLU A 369 2.80 27.28 -36.55
CA GLU A 369 2.47 26.73 -37.86
C GLU A 369 2.30 27.83 -38.92
N ALA A 370 1.77 29.00 -38.52
CA ALA A 370 1.61 30.17 -39.40
C ALA A 370 2.88 30.99 -39.54
N ASP A 371 3.69 31.09 -38.45
CA ASP A 371 4.94 31.82 -38.41
C ASP A 371 6.07 30.97 -37.80
N PRO A 372 6.89 30.31 -38.62
CA PRO A 372 7.97 29.43 -38.19
C PRO A 372 9.07 30.17 -37.34
N THR A 373 9.15 31.49 -37.39
CA THR A 373 10.14 32.27 -36.58
C THR A 373 9.90 32.10 -35.09
N ILE A 374 8.68 31.78 -34.68
CA ILE A 374 8.33 31.49 -33.29
C ILE A 374 9.14 30.33 -32.72
N HIS A 375 9.48 29.34 -33.55
CA HIS A 375 10.36 28.27 -33.12
C HIS A 375 11.80 28.72 -32.84
N ASP A 376 12.28 29.77 -33.52
CA ASP A 376 13.58 30.37 -33.25
C ASP A 376 13.56 31.16 -31.93
N GLU A 377 12.49 31.92 -31.69
CA GLU A 377 12.27 32.59 -30.40
C GLU A 377 12.23 31.57 -29.25
N ALA A 378 11.51 30.49 -29.44
CA ALA A 378 11.40 29.42 -28.43
C ALA A 378 12.76 28.74 -28.15
N ARG A 379 13.56 28.50 -29.20
CA ARG A 379 14.92 27.96 -29.04
C ARG A 379 15.82 28.95 -28.32
N ALA A 380 15.76 30.23 -28.65
CA ALA A 380 16.51 31.29 -28.01
C ALA A 380 16.13 31.39 -26.50
N TYR A 381 14.85 31.35 -26.20
CA TYR A 381 14.37 31.36 -24.81
C TYR A 381 14.84 30.13 -24.03
N PHE A 382 14.73 28.93 -24.60
CA PHE A 382 15.17 27.70 -23.93
C PHE A 382 16.70 27.72 -23.72
N LYS A 383 17.48 28.27 -24.66
CA LYS A 383 18.92 28.43 -24.49
C LYS A 383 19.24 29.33 -23.28
N LYS A 384 18.51 30.42 -23.06
CA LYS A 384 18.64 31.24 -21.86
C LYS A 384 18.39 30.47 -20.57
N MET A 385 17.39 29.55 -20.58
CA MET A 385 17.14 28.64 -19.44
C MET A 385 18.33 27.70 -19.20
N GLU A 386 18.93 27.15 -20.27
CA GLU A 386 20.09 26.26 -20.19
C GLU A 386 21.36 27.03 -19.71
N GLU A 387 21.50 28.31 -20.08
CA GLU A 387 22.59 29.16 -19.65
C GLU A 387 22.39 29.73 -18.21
N GLY A 388 21.27 29.39 -17.57
CA GLY A 388 21.01 29.80 -16.19
C GLY A 388 20.48 31.22 -16.01
N GLU A 389 19.91 31.85 -17.05
CA GLU A 389 19.33 33.21 -16.95
C GLU A 389 18.16 33.19 -15.94
N GLU A 390 18.30 33.98 -14.88
CA GLU A 390 17.37 33.92 -13.73
C GLU A 390 15.93 34.31 -14.09
N GLU A 391 15.73 35.26 -15.00
CA GLU A 391 14.39 35.68 -15.45
C GLU A 391 13.68 34.52 -16.16
N ALA A 392 14.38 33.84 -17.07
CA ALA A 392 13.84 32.69 -17.81
C ALA A 392 13.57 31.50 -16.88
N LEU A 393 14.46 31.21 -15.95
CA LEU A 393 14.30 30.15 -14.95
C LEU A 393 13.19 30.45 -13.93
N SER A 394 13.02 31.74 -13.55
CA SER A 394 11.96 32.13 -12.59
C SER A 394 10.57 31.88 -13.16
N LEU A 395 10.32 32.24 -14.43
CA LEU A 395 9.05 31.96 -15.08
C LEU A 395 8.79 30.46 -15.20
N TRP A 396 9.80 29.69 -15.60
CA TRP A 396 9.70 28.22 -15.68
C TRP A 396 9.45 27.57 -14.30
N ARG A 397 10.19 27.96 -13.26
CA ARG A 397 9.95 27.47 -11.88
C ARG A 397 8.53 27.73 -11.45
N ARG A 398 8.01 28.91 -11.73
CA ARG A 398 6.64 29.28 -11.41
C ARG A 398 5.62 28.36 -12.08
N PHE A 399 5.76 28.09 -13.36
CA PHE A 399 4.88 27.14 -14.07
C PHE A 399 4.95 25.74 -13.44
N ARG A 400 6.17 25.29 -13.14
CA ARG A 400 6.42 24.01 -12.50
C ARG A 400 5.75 23.91 -11.12
N ASP A 401 5.98 24.90 -10.28
CA ASP A 401 5.50 24.88 -8.90
C ASP A 401 3.97 24.93 -8.82
N LEU A 402 3.33 25.79 -9.61
CA LEU A 402 1.87 25.85 -9.72
C LEU A 402 1.29 24.54 -10.24
N SER A 403 1.94 23.94 -11.23
CA SER A 403 1.51 22.64 -11.76
C SER A 403 1.63 21.52 -10.73
N ILE A 404 2.70 21.49 -9.91
CA ILE A 404 2.87 20.52 -8.83
C ILE A 404 1.77 20.67 -7.77
N VAL A 405 1.41 21.90 -7.39
CA VAL A 405 0.31 22.14 -6.46
C VAL A 405 -0.98 21.53 -7.01
N LYS A 406 -1.30 21.79 -8.27
CA LYS A 406 -2.51 21.25 -8.91
C LYS A 406 -2.47 19.73 -9.04
N TYR A 407 -1.33 19.14 -9.40
CA TYR A 407 -1.17 17.68 -9.42
C TYR A 407 -1.39 17.07 -8.05
N LYS A 408 -0.88 17.68 -6.98
CA LYS A 408 -1.11 17.19 -5.62
C LYS A 408 -2.59 17.15 -5.25
N GLU A 409 -3.39 18.14 -5.67
CA GLU A 409 -4.85 18.13 -5.47
C GLU A 409 -5.51 16.95 -6.20
N VAL A 410 -5.18 16.74 -7.47
CA VAL A 410 -5.74 15.63 -8.27
C VAL A 410 -5.33 14.28 -7.69
N TYR A 411 -4.06 14.11 -7.30
CA TYR A 411 -3.59 12.87 -6.67
C TYR A 411 -4.23 12.64 -5.30
N ALA A 412 -4.39 13.68 -4.49
CA ALA A 412 -5.08 13.56 -3.20
C ALA A 412 -6.53 13.09 -3.38
N ARG A 413 -7.25 13.62 -4.38
CA ARG A 413 -8.59 13.15 -4.75
C ARG A 413 -8.57 11.67 -5.16
N LEU A 414 -7.53 11.22 -5.87
CA LEU A 414 -7.32 9.82 -6.21
C LEU A 414 -6.82 8.96 -5.03
N ASN A 415 -6.71 9.49 -3.82
CA ASN A 415 -6.11 8.82 -2.66
C ASN A 415 -4.69 8.30 -2.96
N ILE A 416 -3.88 9.12 -3.63
CA ILE A 416 -2.51 8.81 -4.04
C ILE A 416 -1.58 9.94 -3.58
N HIS A 417 -0.44 9.56 -3.01
CA HIS A 417 0.59 10.48 -2.54
C HIS A 417 1.94 10.08 -3.09
N PHE A 418 2.73 11.10 -3.45
CA PHE A 418 4.10 10.92 -3.86
C PHE A 418 5.04 11.47 -2.78
N ASP A 419 6.08 10.71 -2.49
CA ASP A 419 7.13 11.09 -1.55
C ASP A 419 8.12 12.04 -2.22
N VAL A 420 8.29 11.92 -3.55
CA VAL A 420 9.25 12.71 -4.34
C VAL A 420 8.60 13.22 -5.62
N TYR A 421 8.69 14.54 -5.82
CA TYR A 421 8.47 15.18 -7.11
C TYR A 421 9.83 15.55 -7.70
N SER A 422 10.30 14.75 -8.63
CA SER A 422 11.53 14.94 -9.39
C SER A 422 11.18 15.39 -10.82
N GLY A 423 12.18 15.62 -11.67
CA GLY A 423 11.93 15.98 -13.05
C GLY A 423 13.19 15.94 -13.91
N GLU A 424 12.98 16.04 -15.22
CA GLU A 424 14.04 16.10 -16.22
C GLU A 424 15.01 17.26 -15.98
N SER A 425 14.53 18.35 -15.37
CA SER A 425 15.32 19.54 -15.03
C SER A 425 16.38 19.29 -13.95
N GLN A 426 16.32 18.20 -13.22
CA GLN A 426 17.15 17.92 -12.05
C GLN A 426 18.28 16.91 -12.31
N VAL A 427 18.50 16.48 -13.56
CA VAL A 427 19.38 15.36 -13.90
C VAL A 427 20.67 15.81 -14.62
N GLY A 428 21.06 17.10 -14.50
CA GLY A 428 22.19 17.66 -15.25
C GLY A 428 23.52 16.96 -14.97
N ASP A 429 23.90 16.88 -13.70
CA ASP A 429 25.18 16.28 -13.26
C ASP A 429 25.24 14.78 -13.58
N GLY A 430 24.13 14.07 -13.40
CA GLY A 430 24.04 12.65 -13.74
C GLY A 430 24.21 12.39 -15.23
N MET A 431 23.67 13.24 -16.08
CA MET A 431 23.86 13.15 -17.54
C MET A 431 25.32 13.31 -17.96
N GLU A 432 26.03 14.31 -17.42
CA GLU A 432 27.43 14.54 -17.72
C GLU A 432 28.30 13.33 -17.30
N ARG A 433 28.06 12.82 -16.10
CA ARG A 433 28.74 11.62 -15.59
C ARG A 433 28.44 10.39 -16.43
N ALA A 434 27.18 10.20 -16.81
CA ALA A 434 26.76 9.08 -17.66
C ALA A 434 27.47 9.13 -19.03
N LEU A 435 27.48 10.32 -19.67
CA LEU A 435 28.15 10.49 -20.96
C LEU A 435 29.66 10.21 -20.87
N LYS A 436 30.31 10.70 -19.83
CA LYS A 436 31.73 10.44 -19.58
C LYS A 436 32.01 8.96 -19.41
N GLN A 437 31.22 8.26 -18.62
CA GLN A 437 31.36 6.81 -18.42
C GLN A 437 31.11 6.00 -19.68
N LEU A 438 30.13 6.38 -20.49
CA LEU A 438 29.86 5.76 -21.78
C LEU A 438 31.07 5.90 -22.72
N GLN A 439 31.77 7.05 -22.71
CA GLN A 439 32.99 7.27 -23.48
C GLN A 439 34.15 6.43 -22.94
N GLU A 440 34.37 6.42 -21.64
CA GLU A 440 35.43 5.67 -20.98
C GLU A 440 35.31 4.16 -21.18
N CYS A 441 34.06 3.64 -21.17
CA CYS A 441 33.78 2.22 -21.42
C CYS A 441 33.95 1.80 -22.90
N GLY A 442 34.09 2.74 -23.81
CA GLY A 442 34.29 2.48 -25.23
C GLY A 442 33.10 1.83 -25.94
N ILE A 443 31.87 2.04 -25.42
CA ILE A 443 30.63 1.49 -26.01
C ILE A 443 29.95 2.47 -26.95
N LEU A 444 30.45 3.72 -27.03
CA LEU A 444 29.95 4.74 -27.96
C LEU A 444 30.58 4.56 -29.34
N GLU A 445 29.77 4.63 -30.36
CA GLU A 445 30.17 4.65 -31.76
C GLU A 445 29.75 5.96 -32.41
N ASP A 446 30.57 6.44 -33.38
CA ASP A 446 30.18 7.59 -34.22
C ASP A 446 29.37 7.11 -35.40
N SER A 447 28.18 7.67 -35.56
CA SER A 447 27.29 7.40 -36.68
C SER A 447 26.80 8.71 -37.27
N ASP A 448 27.32 9.07 -38.43
CA ASP A 448 26.96 10.33 -39.14
C ASP A 448 27.06 11.59 -38.28
N GLY A 449 28.04 11.65 -37.36
CA GLY A 449 28.26 12.76 -36.44
C GLY A 449 27.39 12.73 -35.17
N ALA A 450 26.55 11.73 -34.99
CA ALA A 450 25.85 11.43 -33.73
C ALA A 450 26.60 10.34 -32.96
N LYS A 451 26.48 10.36 -31.62
CA LYS A 451 26.98 9.28 -30.76
C LYS A 451 25.87 8.27 -30.50
N ILE A 452 26.13 7.01 -30.78
CA ILE A 452 25.19 5.91 -30.62
C ILE A 452 25.77 4.77 -29.78
N ILE A 453 24.91 3.94 -29.23
CA ILE A 453 25.26 2.63 -28.67
C ILE A 453 24.64 1.58 -29.59
N ASP A 454 25.45 0.67 -30.14
CA ASP A 454 24.95 -0.45 -30.94
C ASP A 454 24.53 -1.62 -30.03
N LEU A 455 23.22 -1.79 -29.85
CA LEU A 455 22.63 -2.86 -29.06
C LEU A 455 22.02 -3.98 -29.93
N THR A 456 22.30 -3.99 -31.24
CA THR A 456 21.72 -4.95 -32.19
C THR A 456 22.03 -6.40 -31.85
N LYS A 457 23.23 -6.69 -31.32
CA LYS A 457 23.60 -8.02 -30.82
C LYS A 457 22.70 -8.55 -29.70
N TYR A 458 22.02 -7.63 -29.00
CA TYR A 458 21.04 -7.96 -27.95
C TYR A 458 19.60 -7.88 -28.45
N LYS A 459 19.37 -7.66 -29.75
CA LYS A 459 18.06 -7.45 -30.40
C LYS A 459 17.34 -6.19 -29.91
N LEU A 460 18.10 -5.14 -29.58
CA LEU A 460 17.58 -3.89 -29.02
C LEU A 460 17.86 -2.66 -29.89
N GLU A 461 18.17 -2.87 -31.17
CA GLU A 461 18.46 -1.81 -32.14
C GLU A 461 19.64 -0.89 -31.72
N LYS A 462 19.81 0.21 -32.46
CA LYS A 462 20.81 1.24 -32.15
C LYS A 462 20.15 2.35 -31.33
N ALA A 463 20.77 2.76 -30.25
CA ALA A 463 20.28 3.82 -29.38
C ALA A 463 21.12 5.09 -29.55
N ILE A 464 20.48 6.21 -29.86
CA ILE A 464 21.16 7.48 -30.00
C ILE A 464 21.33 8.10 -28.60
N VAL A 465 22.57 8.46 -28.25
CA VAL A 465 22.93 9.07 -26.98
C VAL A 465 23.09 10.59 -27.10
N GLN A 466 23.71 11.03 -28.20
CA GLN A 466 23.96 12.43 -28.46
C GLN A 466 23.79 12.73 -29.95
N LYS A 467 23.12 13.83 -30.28
CA LYS A 467 22.93 14.31 -31.66
C LYS A 467 24.20 14.97 -32.19
N ARG A 468 24.20 15.27 -33.51
CA ARG A 468 25.27 16.01 -34.21
C ARG A 468 25.56 17.39 -33.64
N ASP A 469 24.53 18.06 -33.11
CA ASP A 469 24.63 19.40 -32.49
C ASP A 469 25.12 19.36 -31.05
N GLY A 470 25.51 18.19 -30.56
CA GLY A 470 25.95 17.99 -29.15
C GLY A 470 24.82 17.79 -28.16
N THR A 471 23.54 17.91 -28.57
CA THR A 471 22.40 17.74 -27.67
C THR A 471 22.26 16.29 -27.24
N THR A 472 22.20 16.03 -25.94
CA THR A 472 21.93 14.72 -25.34
C THR A 472 20.46 14.34 -25.50
N LEU A 473 20.17 13.05 -25.55
CA LEU A 473 18.82 12.51 -25.72
C LEU A 473 18.29 11.85 -24.43
N TYR A 474 17.04 11.40 -24.49
CA TYR A 474 16.34 10.80 -23.36
C TYR A 474 17.13 9.66 -22.69
N LEU A 475 17.79 8.78 -23.47
CA LEU A 475 18.56 7.67 -22.91
C LEU A 475 19.69 8.14 -21.97
N THR A 476 20.43 9.17 -22.35
CA THR A 476 21.52 9.72 -21.52
C THR A 476 20.96 10.31 -20.22
N ARG A 477 19.83 10.98 -20.30
CA ARG A 477 19.12 11.54 -19.13
C ARG A 477 18.66 10.44 -18.20
N ASP A 478 18.07 9.38 -18.74
CA ASP A 478 17.56 8.27 -17.94
C ASP A 478 18.67 7.45 -17.27
N ILE A 479 19.83 7.29 -17.94
CA ILE A 479 21.03 6.72 -17.31
C ILE A 479 21.50 7.58 -16.13
N GLY A 480 21.59 8.90 -16.34
CA GLY A 480 21.96 9.84 -15.30
C GLY A 480 20.97 9.83 -14.12
N ALA A 481 19.67 9.83 -14.42
CA ALA A 481 18.62 9.76 -13.40
C ALA A 481 18.70 8.46 -12.58
N ALA A 482 18.94 7.32 -13.23
CA ALA A 482 19.08 6.03 -12.54
C ALA A 482 20.30 6.03 -11.59
N LEU A 483 21.42 6.60 -12.04
CA LEU A 483 22.63 6.73 -11.24
C LEU A 483 22.39 7.61 -10.00
N GLU A 484 21.86 8.81 -10.17
CA GLU A 484 21.59 9.74 -9.06
C GLU A 484 20.58 9.15 -8.06
N ARG A 485 19.54 8.46 -8.53
CA ARG A 485 18.58 7.78 -7.68
C ARG A 485 19.22 6.70 -6.83
N TYR A 486 20.10 5.88 -7.42
CA TYR A 486 20.80 4.87 -6.66
C TYR A 486 21.75 5.48 -5.63
N GLU A 487 22.49 6.52 -5.99
CA GLU A 487 23.39 7.23 -5.07
C GLU A 487 22.63 7.82 -3.88
N LYS A 488 21.47 8.41 -4.13
CA LYS A 488 20.68 9.10 -3.11
C LYS A 488 19.89 8.13 -2.23
N TYR A 489 19.25 7.13 -2.82
CA TYR A 489 18.26 6.31 -2.12
C TYR A 489 18.76 4.91 -1.78
N LYS A 490 19.84 4.41 -2.40
CA LYS A 490 20.40 3.07 -2.21
C LYS A 490 19.32 1.98 -2.26
N PHE A 491 18.50 2.02 -3.31
CA PHE A 491 17.38 1.11 -3.49
C PHE A 491 17.83 -0.34 -3.74
N ASP A 492 17.01 -1.28 -3.30
CA ASP A 492 17.11 -2.71 -3.65
C ASP A 492 16.26 -3.03 -4.89
N LYS A 493 15.29 -2.19 -5.21
CA LYS A 493 14.45 -2.29 -6.39
C LYS A 493 14.05 -0.91 -6.90
N MET A 494 14.16 -0.70 -8.20
CA MET A 494 13.65 0.48 -8.91
C MET A 494 12.65 0.04 -9.98
N ILE A 495 11.41 0.49 -9.88
CA ILE A 495 10.31 0.09 -10.74
C ILE A 495 9.84 1.29 -11.56
N TYR A 496 9.86 1.11 -12.89
CA TYR A 496 9.33 2.08 -13.85
C TYR A 496 7.96 1.61 -14.32
N VAL A 497 6.90 2.34 -13.97
CA VAL A 497 5.51 2.03 -14.37
C VAL A 497 5.15 2.87 -15.60
N VAL A 498 5.48 2.35 -16.77
CA VAL A 498 5.41 3.07 -18.04
C VAL A 498 4.69 2.23 -19.09
N ALA A 499 3.97 2.89 -20.01
CA ALA A 499 3.21 2.20 -21.05
C ALA A 499 4.09 1.33 -21.96
N ALA A 500 3.52 0.25 -22.48
CA ALA A 500 4.21 -0.76 -23.31
C ALA A 500 4.89 -0.17 -24.57
N GLN A 501 4.47 1.01 -25.04
CA GLN A 501 5.16 1.70 -26.15
C GLN A 501 6.61 2.08 -25.81
N GLN A 502 6.98 2.14 -24.53
CA GLN A 502 8.34 2.44 -24.06
C GLN A 502 9.21 1.18 -23.80
N ASP A 503 8.69 -0.01 -24.12
CA ASP A 503 9.39 -1.28 -23.88
C ASP A 503 10.81 -1.29 -24.48
N LEU A 504 10.97 -0.86 -25.73
CA LEU A 504 12.28 -0.84 -26.37
C LEU A 504 13.24 0.12 -25.68
N HIS A 505 12.78 1.34 -25.39
CA HIS A 505 13.59 2.36 -24.74
C HIS A 505 14.08 1.90 -23.36
N LEU A 506 13.21 1.35 -22.52
CA LEU A 506 13.59 0.88 -21.17
C LEU A 506 14.50 -0.34 -21.24
N LYS A 507 14.29 -1.26 -22.19
CA LYS A 507 15.21 -2.37 -22.42
C LYS A 507 16.59 -1.89 -22.87
N GLN A 508 16.66 -0.85 -23.71
CA GLN A 508 17.91 -0.20 -24.08
C GLN A 508 18.59 0.45 -22.86
N LEU A 509 17.83 1.16 -22.03
CA LEU A 509 18.33 1.74 -20.78
C LEU A 509 18.94 0.66 -19.89
N PHE A 510 18.19 -0.37 -19.53
CA PHE A 510 18.65 -1.42 -18.60
C PHE A 510 19.87 -2.17 -19.14
N LYS A 511 19.87 -2.47 -20.45
CA LYS A 511 21.05 -3.09 -21.08
C LYS A 511 22.26 -2.17 -21.07
N THR A 512 22.08 -0.88 -21.19
CA THR A 512 23.19 0.09 -21.09
C THR A 512 23.72 0.17 -19.66
N LEU A 513 22.87 0.16 -18.63
CA LEU A 513 23.29 0.11 -17.22
C LEU A 513 24.12 -1.16 -16.92
N GLU A 514 23.70 -2.30 -17.48
CA GLU A 514 24.44 -3.56 -17.37
C GLU A 514 25.83 -3.49 -18.05
N LEU A 515 25.88 -2.91 -19.26
CA LEU A 515 27.12 -2.72 -19.99
C LEU A 515 28.11 -1.76 -19.28
N LEU A 516 27.57 -0.75 -18.59
CA LEU A 516 28.32 0.16 -17.72
C LEU A 516 28.73 -0.49 -16.40
N LYS A 517 28.28 -1.73 -16.13
CA LYS A 517 28.58 -2.51 -14.93
C LYS A 517 28.18 -1.81 -13.61
N TYR A 518 27.07 -1.09 -13.62
CA TYR A 518 26.55 -0.54 -12.38
C TYR A 518 26.03 -1.63 -11.45
N ASP A 519 26.35 -1.54 -10.16
CA ASP A 519 25.96 -2.50 -9.11
C ASP A 519 24.43 -2.63 -8.92
N PHE A 520 23.67 -1.73 -9.50
CA PHE A 520 22.21 -1.70 -9.43
C PHE A 520 21.52 -2.09 -10.75
N ALA A 521 22.28 -2.50 -11.76
CA ALA A 521 21.73 -2.78 -13.09
C ALA A 521 20.71 -3.93 -13.09
N ASP A 522 20.82 -4.87 -12.17
CA ASP A 522 19.86 -5.98 -11.96
C ASP A 522 18.66 -5.63 -11.06
N LYS A 523 18.70 -4.45 -10.44
CA LYS A 523 17.64 -3.97 -9.52
C LYS A 523 16.57 -3.13 -10.19
N VAL A 524 16.71 -2.84 -11.49
CA VAL A 524 15.74 -2.03 -12.25
C VAL A 524 14.73 -2.92 -12.97
N GLU A 525 13.47 -2.51 -12.99
CA GLU A 525 12.40 -3.27 -13.62
C GLU A 525 11.39 -2.36 -14.31
N HIS A 526 10.92 -2.77 -15.50
CA HIS A 526 9.82 -2.13 -16.21
C HIS A 526 8.53 -2.91 -16.00
N ILE A 527 7.56 -2.28 -15.38
CA ILE A 527 6.19 -2.77 -15.27
C ILE A 527 5.35 -2.06 -16.31
N ASN A 528 5.15 -2.73 -17.43
CA ASN A 528 4.39 -2.19 -18.56
C ASN A 528 2.88 -2.44 -18.44
N PHE A 529 2.11 -1.66 -19.20
CA PHE A 529 0.67 -1.79 -19.27
C PHE A 529 0.14 -1.41 -20.66
N GLY A 530 -1.03 -1.95 -21.00
CA GLY A 530 -1.74 -1.67 -22.26
C GLY A 530 -2.50 -0.34 -22.23
N MET A 531 -3.11 0.01 -23.34
CA MET A 531 -3.82 1.28 -23.54
C MET A 531 -5.26 1.22 -23.05
N VAL A 532 -5.76 2.37 -22.57
CA VAL A 532 -7.20 2.60 -22.41
C VAL A 532 -7.75 3.14 -23.71
N GLN A 533 -8.79 2.52 -24.22
CA GLN A 533 -9.48 2.89 -25.46
C GLN A 533 -10.83 3.55 -25.13
N GLY A 534 -11.37 4.35 -26.02
CA GLY A 534 -12.69 4.95 -25.84
C GLY A 534 -12.78 6.20 -24.96
N MET A 535 -11.64 6.69 -24.43
CA MET A 535 -11.60 7.89 -23.59
C MET A 535 -11.46 9.22 -24.37
N SER A 536 -11.59 9.22 -25.67
CA SER A 536 -11.68 10.46 -26.46
C SER A 536 -13.11 10.97 -26.50
N THR A 537 -13.29 12.30 -26.56
CA THR A 537 -14.60 12.86 -26.87
C THR A 537 -15.01 12.45 -28.29
N ARG A 538 -16.32 12.47 -28.60
CA ARG A 538 -16.85 12.26 -29.97
C ARG A 538 -16.25 13.21 -31.01
N LYS A 539 -15.62 14.32 -30.58
CA LYS A 539 -14.95 15.32 -31.37
C LYS A 539 -13.42 15.12 -31.48
N GLY A 540 -12.86 14.03 -30.93
CA GLY A 540 -11.41 13.76 -30.95
C GLY A 540 -10.60 14.69 -30.05
N THR A 541 -11.23 15.47 -29.17
CA THR A 541 -10.54 16.35 -28.23
C THR A 541 -10.02 15.57 -27.04
N VAL A 542 -8.90 16.00 -26.49
CA VAL A 542 -8.32 15.41 -25.26
C VAL A 542 -9.27 15.62 -24.09
N VAL A 543 -9.55 14.55 -23.35
CA VAL A 543 -10.33 14.62 -22.11
C VAL A 543 -9.36 14.73 -20.94
N PHE A 544 -9.50 15.76 -20.15
CA PHE A 544 -8.73 15.91 -18.92
C PHE A 544 -9.18 14.87 -17.90
N LEU A 545 -8.25 14.45 -17.06
CA LEU A 545 -8.57 13.49 -15.99
C LEU A 545 -9.65 14.03 -15.05
N GLU A 546 -9.57 15.31 -14.66
CA GLU A 546 -10.54 15.93 -13.76
C GLU A 546 -11.95 15.88 -14.33
N ASP A 547 -12.13 16.12 -15.64
CA ASP A 547 -13.45 16.04 -16.30
C ASP A 547 -14.06 14.63 -16.14
N ILE A 548 -13.24 13.57 -16.22
CA ILE A 548 -13.68 12.18 -16.03
C ILE A 548 -14.12 11.95 -14.57
N LEU A 549 -13.35 12.45 -13.64
CA LEU A 549 -13.63 12.30 -12.21
C LEU A 549 -14.87 13.09 -11.79
N ASP A 550 -15.06 14.30 -12.34
CA ASP A 550 -16.24 15.14 -12.10
C ASP A 550 -17.50 14.50 -12.68
N GLU A 551 -17.42 14.01 -13.92
CA GLU A 551 -18.53 13.27 -14.54
C GLU A 551 -18.91 12.02 -13.70
N ALA A 552 -17.88 11.28 -13.21
CA ALA A 552 -18.09 10.13 -12.35
C ALA A 552 -18.82 10.49 -11.06
N LYS A 553 -18.40 11.57 -10.41
CA LYS A 553 -19.04 12.12 -9.20
C LYS A 553 -20.49 12.53 -9.46
N GLU A 554 -20.74 13.29 -10.53
CA GLU A 554 -22.11 13.76 -10.88
C GLU A 554 -23.07 12.60 -11.12
N ILE A 555 -22.65 11.60 -11.91
CA ILE A 555 -23.47 10.41 -12.17
C ILE A 555 -23.82 9.69 -10.87
N MET A 556 -22.83 9.49 -9.98
CA MET A 556 -23.08 8.83 -8.70
C MET A 556 -23.96 9.66 -7.79
N HIS A 557 -23.81 10.97 -7.77
CA HIS A 557 -24.65 11.86 -7.00
C HIS A 557 -26.11 11.81 -7.46
N ASP A 558 -26.35 11.78 -8.76
CA ASP A 558 -27.69 11.64 -9.32
C ASP A 558 -28.31 10.27 -9.01
N VAL A 559 -27.51 9.19 -9.02
CA VAL A 559 -28.00 7.86 -8.61
C VAL A 559 -28.37 7.84 -7.13
N MET A 560 -27.56 8.44 -6.26
CA MET A 560 -27.84 8.53 -4.82
C MET A 560 -29.13 9.32 -4.54
N ARG A 561 -29.37 10.44 -5.23
CA ARG A 561 -30.57 11.29 -5.10
C ARG A 561 -31.88 10.58 -5.43
N LYS A 562 -31.86 9.52 -6.25
CA LYS A 562 -33.06 8.74 -6.58
C LYS A 562 -33.67 8.08 -5.35
N ASN A 563 -32.93 7.88 -4.26
CA ASN A 563 -33.44 7.40 -2.98
C ASN A 563 -33.31 8.49 -1.91
N GLU A 564 -34.27 9.40 -1.87
CA GLU A 564 -34.24 10.57 -0.97
C GLU A 564 -34.11 10.20 0.52
N VAL A 565 -34.70 9.09 0.94
CA VAL A 565 -34.66 8.67 2.35
C VAL A 565 -33.23 8.32 2.75
N LYS A 566 -32.56 7.49 1.95
CA LYS A 566 -31.15 7.11 2.19
C LYS A 566 -30.19 8.27 1.97
N TYR A 567 -30.47 9.11 0.96
CA TYR A 567 -29.63 10.27 0.66
C TYR A 567 -29.53 11.24 1.86
N ASN A 568 -30.67 11.48 2.55
CA ASN A 568 -30.69 12.34 3.72
C ASN A 568 -30.01 11.75 4.97
N GLU A 569 -29.73 10.45 4.99
CA GLU A 569 -28.97 9.78 6.05
C GLU A 569 -27.44 9.82 5.81
N VAL A 570 -26.99 10.17 4.60
CA VAL A 570 -25.59 10.22 4.23
C VAL A 570 -24.98 11.54 4.69
N VAL A 571 -23.91 11.45 5.47
CA VAL A 571 -23.10 12.61 5.85
C VAL A 571 -22.17 12.94 4.67
N GLU A 572 -22.15 14.22 4.24
CA GLU A 572 -21.31 14.70 3.11
C GLU A 572 -21.58 13.93 1.79
N PRO A 573 -22.80 13.92 1.27
CA PRO A 573 -23.19 13.12 0.10
C PRO A 573 -22.34 13.41 -1.14
N GLU A 574 -21.82 14.63 -1.29
CA GLU A 574 -20.89 15.03 -2.34
C GLU A 574 -19.59 14.24 -2.30
N LYS A 575 -18.99 14.08 -1.11
CA LYS A 575 -17.77 13.29 -0.93
C LYS A 575 -18.01 11.80 -1.14
N VAL A 576 -19.15 11.32 -0.64
CA VAL A 576 -19.52 9.91 -0.83
C VAL A 576 -19.72 9.60 -2.30
N ALA A 577 -20.41 10.47 -3.06
CA ALA A 577 -20.59 10.32 -4.50
C ALA A 577 -19.25 10.31 -5.24
N ASP A 578 -18.32 11.17 -4.85
CA ASP A 578 -16.96 11.22 -5.44
C ASP A 578 -16.21 9.89 -5.19
N GLU A 579 -16.19 9.39 -3.96
CA GLU A 579 -15.51 8.12 -3.62
C GLU A 579 -16.14 6.91 -4.33
N ILE A 580 -17.46 6.88 -4.51
CA ILE A 580 -18.13 5.83 -5.28
C ILE A 580 -17.74 5.93 -6.76
N GLY A 581 -17.75 7.13 -7.34
CA GLY A 581 -17.35 7.38 -8.71
C GLY A 581 -15.90 6.97 -8.97
N LEU A 582 -14.98 7.38 -8.09
CA LEU A 582 -13.57 6.98 -8.12
C LEU A 582 -13.40 5.46 -8.03
N SER A 583 -14.19 4.79 -7.20
CA SER A 583 -14.16 3.33 -7.09
C SER A 583 -14.57 2.66 -8.40
N GLY A 584 -15.56 3.20 -9.11
CA GLY A 584 -15.96 2.74 -10.43
C GLY A 584 -14.82 2.82 -11.43
N VAL A 585 -14.17 3.98 -11.52
CA VAL A 585 -13.02 4.23 -12.42
C VAL A 585 -11.87 3.25 -12.12
N LYS A 586 -11.46 3.15 -10.85
CA LYS A 586 -10.31 2.33 -10.45
C LYS A 586 -10.56 0.83 -10.62
N ILE A 587 -11.75 0.35 -10.27
CA ILE A 587 -12.09 -1.06 -10.42
C ILE A 587 -12.17 -1.44 -11.88
N GLN A 588 -12.71 -0.60 -12.77
CA GLN A 588 -12.73 -0.88 -14.19
C GLN A 588 -11.31 -1.03 -14.76
N ASP A 589 -10.39 -0.12 -14.39
CA ASP A 589 -9.00 -0.20 -14.82
C ASP A 589 -8.29 -1.46 -14.30
N ASN A 590 -8.50 -1.79 -13.03
CA ASN A 590 -7.84 -2.89 -12.34
C ASN A 590 -8.44 -4.27 -12.64
N SER A 591 -9.60 -4.36 -13.32
CA SER A 591 -10.29 -5.63 -13.58
C SER A 591 -9.63 -6.48 -14.67
N ALA A 592 -8.92 -5.87 -15.60
CA ALA A 592 -8.18 -6.58 -16.64
C ALA A 592 -6.70 -6.75 -16.25
N ARG A 593 -6.04 -7.77 -16.82
CA ARG A 593 -4.58 -7.86 -16.72
C ARG A 593 -3.95 -6.58 -17.25
N ARG A 594 -2.97 -6.02 -16.52
CA ARG A 594 -2.39 -4.71 -16.84
C ARG A 594 -1.81 -4.58 -18.25
N ILE A 595 -1.28 -5.66 -18.86
CA ILE A 595 -0.75 -5.62 -20.23
C ILE A 595 -1.85 -5.54 -21.30
N LYS A 596 -3.10 -5.86 -20.97
CA LYS A 596 -4.20 -5.82 -21.94
C LYS A 596 -4.74 -4.42 -22.11
N ASN A 597 -5.07 -4.08 -23.36
CA ASN A 597 -5.91 -2.91 -23.63
C ASN A 597 -7.33 -3.19 -23.14
N TYR A 598 -8.03 -2.15 -22.70
CA TYR A 598 -9.46 -2.25 -22.38
C TYR A 598 -10.22 -1.03 -22.90
N GLU A 599 -11.50 -1.22 -23.12
CA GLU A 599 -12.41 -0.15 -23.52
C GLU A 599 -13.07 0.46 -22.27
N PHE A 600 -13.06 1.78 -22.19
CA PHE A 600 -13.67 2.53 -21.11
C PHE A 600 -15.19 2.55 -21.27
N ASP A 601 -15.90 1.74 -20.47
CA ASP A 601 -17.35 1.61 -20.48
C ASP A 601 -17.97 2.35 -19.30
N ARG A 602 -18.53 3.54 -19.58
CA ARG A 602 -19.17 4.40 -18.59
C ARG A 602 -20.40 3.76 -17.96
N ASN A 603 -21.23 3.05 -18.73
CA ASN A 603 -22.47 2.46 -18.22
C ASN A 603 -22.18 1.34 -17.22
N ARG A 604 -21.23 0.48 -17.54
CA ARG A 604 -20.81 -0.60 -16.65
C ARG A 604 -20.14 -0.08 -15.39
N MET A 605 -19.31 0.93 -15.52
CA MET A 605 -18.49 1.48 -14.43
C MET A 605 -19.33 2.00 -13.26
N PHE A 606 -20.47 2.60 -13.53
CA PHE A 606 -21.33 3.24 -12.54
C PHE A 606 -22.55 2.41 -12.14
N SER A 607 -22.65 1.16 -12.58
CA SER A 607 -23.70 0.25 -12.16
C SER A 607 -23.48 -0.22 -10.71
N PHE A 608 -24.57 -0.32 -9.94
CA PHE A 608 -24.58 -1.00 -8.64
C PHE A 608 -24.86 -2.51 -8.77
N GLU A 609 -25.16 -2.96 -9.98
CA GLU A 609 -25.37 -4.37 -10.29
C GLU A 609 -24.15 -4.96 -10.97
N GLY A 610 -23.82 -6.20 -10.60
CA GLY A 610 -22.67 -6.93 -11.13
C GLY A 610 -21.34 -6.51 -10.47
N ASP A 611 -20.25 -6.92 -11.09
CA ASP A 611 -18.88 -6.75 -10.60
C ASP A 611 -18.37 -5.33 -10.87
N THR A 612 -18.67 -4.40 -9.98
CA THR A 612 -18.38 -2.96 -10.12
C THR A 612 -17.79 -2.35 -8.86
N GLY A 613 -17.15 -1.19 -8.99
CA GLY A 613 -16.63 -0.43 -7.85
C GLY A 613 -17.71 -0.03 -6.84
N PRO A 614 -18.85 0.54 -7.29
CA PRO A 614 -20.00 0.83 -6.42
C PRO A 614 -20.49 -0.40 -5.63
N TYR A 615 -20.50 -1.59 -6.24
CA TYR A 615 -20.92 -2.81 -5.56
C TYR A 615 -19.99 -3.20 -4.40
N ILE A 616 -18.66 -3.10 -4.58
CA ILE A 616 -17.70 -3.36 -3.49
C ILE A 616 -17.87 -2.35 -2.34
N GLN A 617 -18.06 -1.07 -2.66
CA GLN A 617 -18.33 -0.03 -1.67
C GLN A 617 -19.63 -0.34 -0.90
N TYR A 618 -20.67 -0.75 -1.60
CA TYR A 618 -21.94 -1.13 -0.99
C TYR A 618 -21.77 -2.34 -0.05
N ALA A 619 -21.04 -3.35 -0.45
CA ALA A 619 -20.76 -4.53 0.39
C ALA A 619 -20.05 -4.12 1.71
N HIS A 620 -19.03 -3.26 1.62
CA HIS A 620 -18.33 -2.75 2.80
C HIS A 620 -19.24 -1.90 3.70
N ALA A 621 -19.98 -0.95 3.13
CA ALA A 621 -20.89 -0.10 3.88
C ALA A 621 -22.02 -0.91 4.55
N ARG A 622 -22.48 -2.00 3.92
CA ARG A 622 -23.48 -2.90 4.49
C ARG A 622 -22.93 -3.65 5.71
N LEU A 623 -21.66 -4.12 5.67
CA LEU A 623 -21.00 -4.71 6.84
C LEU A 623 -20.91 -3.72 8.00
N MET A 624 -20.52 -2.46 7.74
CA MET A 624 -20.53 -1.40 8.73
C MET A 624 -21.95 -1.13 9.29
N SER A 625 -22.98 -1.30 8.46
CA SER A 625 -24.36 -1.15 8.90
C SER A 625 -24.83 -2.28 9.82
N VAL A 626 -24.38 -3.53 9.59
CA VAL A 626 -24.65 -4.67 10.50
C VAL A 626 -24.10 -4.36 11.88
N GLU A 627 -22.83 -3.95 11.96
CA GLU A 627 -22.17 -3.59 13.21
C GLU A 627 -22.97 -2.50 13.96
N ARG A 628 -23.28 -1.38 13.29
CA ARG A 628 -24.02 -0.27 13.91
C ARG A 628 -25.44 -0.66 14.34
N LYS A 629 -26.15 -1.45 13.53
CA LYS A 629 -27.56 -1.81 13.78
C LYS A 629 -27.75 -2.97 14.74
N SER A 630 -26.71 -3.76 14.98
CA SER A 630 -26.75 -4.84 15.97
C SER A 630 -26.97 -4.33 17.38
N GLY A 631 -26.42 -3.14 17.69
CA GLY A 631 -26.37 -2.59 19.05
C GLY A 631 -25.39 -3.34 19.96
N LEU A 632 -24.60 -4.27 19.41
CA LEU A 632 -23.61 -5.06 20.13
C LEU A 632 -22.23 -4.46 19.92
N THR A 633 -21.33 -4.66 20.88
CA THR A 633 -19.90 -4.40 20.74
C THR A 633 -19.25 -5.68 20.19
N ILE A 634 -18.24 -5.54 19.32
CA ILE A 634 -17.50 -6.69 18.83
C ILE A 634 -16.77 -7.33 20.01
N ASN A 635 -17.06 -8.60 20.24
CA ASN A 635 -16.42 -9.42 21.26
C ASN A 635 -15.30 -10.24 20.60
N PRO A 636 -14.01 -9.91 20.80
CA PRO A 636 -12.90 -10.65 20.19
C PRO A 636 -12.78 -12.09 20.72
N ASN A 637 -13.42 -12.41 21.85
CA ASN A 637 -13.44 -13.72 22.50
C ASN A 637 -14.73 -14.50 22.26
N ALA A 638 -15.55 -14.08 21.27
CA ALA A 638 -16.75 -14.82 20.91
C ALA A 638 -16.40 -16.26 20.51
N ASP A 639 -17.24 -17.20 20.90
CA ASP A 639 -17.06 -18.62 20.56
C ASP A 639 -17.37 -18.85 19.07
N VAL A 640 -16.33 -18.81 18.25
CA VAL A 640 -16.44 -19.03 16.79
C VAL A 640 -16.69 -20.48 16.40
N GLU A 641 -16.62 -21.44 17.33
CA GLU A 641 -17.02 -22.82 17.06
C GLU A 641 -18.54 -22.96 16.86
N LEU A 642 -19.30 -21.94 17.26
CA LEU A 642 -20.73 -21.81 16.98
C LEU A 642 -21.04 -21.47 15.52
N LEU A 643 -20.04 -21.04 14.73
CA LEU A 643 -20.16 -20.80 13.29
C LEU A 643 -20.08 -22.11 12.51
N THR A 644 -21.18 -22.82 12.43
CA THR A 644 -21.27 -24.15 11.79
C THR A 644 -21.91 -24.11 10.40
N GLU A 645 -22.48 -22.98 10.02
CA GLU A 645 -23.16 -22.81 8.76
C GLU A 645 -22.15 -22.77 7.59
N PRO A 646 -22.48 -23.40 6.44
CA PRO A 646 -21.59 -23.45 5.28
C PRO A 646 -21.16 -22.05 4.81
N GLU A 647 -22.08 -21.09 4.84
CA GLU A 647 -21.82 -19.70 4.40
C GLU A 647 -20.79 -19.02 5.30
N ALA A 648 -20.85 -19.25 6.62
CA ALA A 648 -19.87 -18.70 7.56
C ALA A 648 -18.47 -19.28 7.32
N ILE A 649 -18.40 -20.60 7.12
CA ILE A 649 -17.15 -21.30 6.86
C ILE A 649 -16.54 -20.83 5.53
N GLU A 650 -17.34 -20.62 4.50
CA GLU A 650 -16.87 -20.20 3.17
C GLU A 650 -16.30 -18.78 3.21
N VAL A 651 -16.98 -17.83 3.82
CA VAL A 651 -16.46 -16.47 4.03
C VAL A 651 -15.12 -16.51 4.76
N LEU A 652 -15.01 -17.28 5.86
CA LEU A 652 -13.79 -17.35 6.64
C LEU A 652 -12.66 -18.09 5.92
N ARG A 653 -12.95 -19.04 5.04
CA ARG A 653 -11.97 -19.63 4.10
C ARG A 653 -11.40 -18.59 3.15
N THR A 654 -12.25 -17.73 2.61
CA THR A 654 -11.81 -16.66 1.73
C THR A 654 -11.01 -15.60 2.50
N VAL A 655 -11.43 -15.23 3.70
CA VAL A 655 -10.65 -14.36 4.60
C VAL A 655 -9.26 -14.95 4.86
N ALA A 656 -9.16 -16.28 5.14
CA ALA A 656 -7.89 -16.97 5.38
C ALA A 656 -6.91 -16.90 4.20
N GLN A 657 -7.41 -16.79 2.97
CA GLN A 657 -6.59 -16.73 1.74
C GLN A 657 -5.98 -15.34 1.49
N TYR A 658 -6.46 -14.30 2.16
CA TYR A 658 -6.04 -12.92 1.89
C TYR A 658 -4.52 -12.69 2.11
N PRO A 659 -3.88 -13.15 3.20
CA PRO A 659 -2.43 -13.00 3.36
C PRO A 659 -1.62 -13.69 2.26
N ASP A 660 -2.07 -14.88 1.81
CA ASP A 660 -1.45 -15.58 0.69
C ASP A 660 -1.59 -14.80 -0.62
N LEU A 661 -2.75 -14.20 -0.86
CA LEU A 661 -2.97 -13.33 -2.01
C LEU A 661 -1.97 -12.17 -1.99
N VAL A 662 -1.86 -11.44 -0.87
CA VAL A 662 -0.95 -10.28 -0.75
C VAL A 662 0.50 -10.68 -1.05
N ARG A 663 0.97 -11.78 -0.49
CA ARG A 663 2.31 -12.31 -0.77
C ARG A 663 2.48 -12.70 -2.25
N SER A 664 1.49 -13.36 -2.83
CA SER A 664 1.55 -13.83 -4.23
C SER A 664 1.60 -12.71 -5.24
N LEU A 665 1.09 -11.51 -4.90
CA LEU A 665 1.13 -10.35 -5.79
C LEU A 665 2.55 -9.91 -6.14
N MET A 666 3.55 -10.20 -5.30
CA MET A 666 4.96 -9.93 -5.61
C MET A 666 5.46 -10.67 -6.86
N ASN A 667 4.84 -11.78 -7.26
CA ASN A 667 5.23 -12.58 -8.40
C ASN A 667 4.66 -12.10 -9.75
N GLY A 668 3.81 -11.09 -9.79
CA GLY A 668 3.21 -10.67 -11.05
C GLY A 668 2.65 -9.25 -11.03
N LEU A 669 2.41 -8.70 -9.86
CA LEU A 669 1.90 -7.35 -9.64
C LEU A 669 0.61 -7.06 -10.45
N GLU A 670 -0.31 -8.04 -10.48
CA GLU A 670 -1.57 -7.97 -11.23
C GLU A 670 -2.73 -7.53 -10.31
N PRO A 671 -3.24 -6.31 -10.46
CA PRO A 671 -4.34 -5.81 -9.61
C PRO A 671 -5.64 -6.60 -9.79
N CYS A 672 -5.87 -7.20 -10.95
CA CYS A 672 -7.07 -8.00 -11.21
C CYS A 672 -7.24 -9.20 -10.27
N ASN A 673 -6.15 -9.70 -9.69
CA ASN A 673 -6.23 -10.77 -8.70
C ASN A 673 -6.90 -10.29 -7.40
N VAL A 674 -6.59 -9.05 -6.98
CA VAL A 674 -7.24 -8.43 -5.79
C VAL A 674 -8.69 -8.08 -6.10
N VAL A 675 -8.97 -7.59 -7.31
CA VAL A 675 -10.34 -7.30 -7.76
C VAL A 675 -11.20 -8.57 -7.73
N THR A 676 -10.69 -9.66 -8.30
CA THR A 676 -11.38 -10.96 -8.29
C THR A 676 -11.64 -11.45 -6.85
N PHE A 677 -10.65 -11.32 -5.97
CA PHE A 677 -10.79 -11.66 -4.56
C PHE A 677 -11.85 -10.81 -3.86
N ALA A 678 -11.83 -9.49 -4.07
CA ALA A 678 -12.79 -8.57 -3.46
C ALA A 678 -14.22 -8.86 -3.89
N PHE A 679 -14.46 -9.19 -5.16
CA PHE A 679 -15.78 -9.60 -5.65
C PHE A 679 -16.21 -10.94 -5.06
N LYS A 680 -15.32 -11.94 -5.07
CA LYS A 680 -15.61 -13.25 -4.45
C LYS A 680 -16.07 -13.05 -3.00
N LEU A 681 -15.29 -12.34 -2.19
CA LEU A 681 -15.61 -12.08 -0.79
C LEU A 681 -16.93 -11.29 -0.65
N SER A 682 -17.19 -10.30 -1.52
CA SER A 682 -18.44 -9.52 -1.50
C SER A 682 -19.68 -10.37 -1.82
N HIS A 683 -19.58 -11.33 -2.74
CA HIS A 683 -20.67 -12.24 -3.06
C HIS A 683 -20.94 -13.22 -1.92
N GLU A 684 -19.90 -13.78 -1.31
CA GLU A 684 -20.02 -14.67 -0.14
C GLU A 684 -20.63 -13.91 1.06
N ILE A 685 -20.21 -12.68 1.33
CA ILE A 685 -20.82 -11.80 2.35
C ILE A 685 -22.31 -11.59 2.05
N SER A 686 -22.69 -11.38 0.79
CA SER A 686 -24.09 -11.17 0.41
C SER A 686 -24.93 -12.40 0.70
N ALA A 687 -24.43 -13.62 0.46
CA ALA A 687 -25.07 -14.87 0.84
C ALA A 687 -25.26 -14.99 2.36
N CYS A 688 -24.24 -14.61 3.14
CA CYS A 688 -24.34 -14.60 4.61
C CYS A 688 -25.43 -13.67 5.13
N PHE A 689 -25.67 -12.53 4.50
CA PHE A 689 -26.73 -11.61 4.94
C PHE A 689 -28.14 -12.20 4.83
N GLU A 690 -28.36 -13.18 4.00
CA GLU A 690 -29.64 -13.89 3.85
C GLU A 690 -29.81 -14.97 4.90
N ALA A 691 -28.73 -15.64 5.33
CA ALA A 691 -28.76 -16.80 6.19
C ALA A 691 -28.38 -16.51 7.66
N LEU A 692 -27.45 -15.57 7.89
CA LEU A 692 -26.77 -15.40 9.18
C LEU A 692 -27.11 -14.07 9.86
N TRP A 693 -28.34 -13.98 10.37
CA TRP A 693 -28.80 -12.78 11.08
C TRP A 693 -28.10 -12.63 12.44
N VAL A 694 -27.61 -11.43 12.73
CA VAL A 694 -27.07 -11.05 14.05
C VAL A 694 -28.20 -10.67 14.98
N ARG A 695 -29.07 -9.77 14.53
CA ARG A 695 -30.19 -9.29 15.34
C ARG A 695 -31.25 -10.39 15.48
N GLY A 696 -31.59 -10.71 16.72
CA GLY A 696 -32.59 -11.76 17.05
C GLY A 696 -32.04 -13.18 17.16
N ALA A 697 -30.72 -13.38 16.95
CA ALA A 697 -30.05 -14.63 17.30
C ALA A 697 -29.80 -14.74 18.81
N ALA A 698 -29.48 -15.94 19.30
CA ALA A 698 -29.01 -16.12 20.69
C ALA A 698 -27.73 -15.29 20.91
N PRO A 699 -27.52 -14.73 22.10
CA PRO A 699 -26.41 -13.78 22.34
C PRO A 699 -25.04 -14.31 21.89
N GLU A 700 -24.71 -15.54 22.23
CA GLU A 700 -23.43 -16.16 21.89
C GLU A 700 -23.27 -16.34 20.37
N ILE A 701 -24.34 -16.71 19.66
CA ILE A 701 -24.37 -16.83 18.21
C ILE A 701 -24.28 -15.46 17.55
N ALA A 702 -24.98 -14.45 18.12
CA ALA A 702 -24.92 -13.07 17.63
C ALA A 702 -23.51 -12.50 17.72
N ASP A 703 -22.81 -12.73 18.84
CA ASP A 703 -21.41 -12.33 19.04
C ASP A 703 -20.48 -13.00 18.04
N ALA A 704 -20.58 -14.31 17.86
CA ALA A 704 -19.77 -15.07 16.90
C ALA A 704 -19.98 -14.59 15.46
N ARG A 705 -21.26 -14.37 15.03
CA ARG A 705 -21.58 -13.87 13.70
C ARG A 705 -21.09 -12.43 13.51
N LEU A 706 -21.23 -11.58 14.53
CA LEU A 706 -20.75 -10.20 14.46
C LEU A 706 -19.22 -10.15 14.31
N LEU A 707 -18.49 -10.99 15.03
CA LEU A 707 -17.04 -11.10 14.92
C LEU A 707 -16.62 -11.62 13.52
N MET A 708 -17.33 -12.60 12.96
CA MET A 708 -17.14 -13.04 11.57
C MET A 708 -17.33 -11.88 10.57
N TYR A 709 -18.42 -11.12 10.68
CA TYR A 709 -18.67 -9.97 9.82
C TYR A 709 -17.60 -8.88 9.98
N TYR A 710 -17.10 -8.67 11.18
CA TYR A 710 -15.96 -7.78 11.43
C TYR A 710 -14.72 -8.25 10.67
N CYS A 711 -14.34 -9.52 10.76
CA CYS A 711 -13.20 -10.08 10.04
C CYS A 711 -13.35 -9.96 8.52
N ALA A 712 -14.54 -10.24 7.99
CA ALA A 712 -14.85 -10.07 6.57
C ALA A 712 -14.75 -8.59 6.14
N ARG A 713 -15.27 -7.66 6.94
CA ARG A 713 -15.19 -6.22 6.71
C ARG A 713 -13.74 -5.71 6.68
N VAL A 714 -12.96 -6.10 7.67
CA VAL A 714 -11.53 -5.72 7.74
C VAL A 714 -10.78 -6.21 6.51
N THR A 715 -11.01 -7.47 6.14
CA THR A 715 -10.34 -8.08 4.98
C THR A 715 -10.75 -7.42 3.67
N LEU A 716 -12.04 -7.19 3.45
CA LEU A 716 -12.54 -6.48 2.27
C LEU A 716 -11.99 -5.04 2.22
N GLY A 717 -12.02 -4.33 3.35
CA GLY A 717 -11.46 -3.00 3.46
C GLY A 717 -9.95 -2.94 3.17
N ASN A 718 -9.19 -3.95 3.61
CA ASN A 718 -7.76 -4.04 3.32
C ASN A 718 -7.50 -4.33 1.83
N ALA A 719 -8.30 -5.21 1.20
CA ALA A 719 -8.23 -5.44 -0.25
C ALA A 719 -8.57 -4.17 -1.05
N MET A 720 -9.59 -3.41 -0.61
CA MET A 720 -9.94 -2.11 -1.20
C MET A 720 -8.80 -1.11 -1.09
N ARG A 721 -8.17 -0.98 0.08
CA ARG A 721 -7.03 -0.07 0.29
C ARG A 721 -5.82 -0.47 -0.56
N LEU A 722 -5.59 -1.77 -0.74
CA LEU A 722 -4.52 -2.26 -1.61
C LEU A 722 -4.73 -1.81 -3.06
N LEU A 723 -5.99 -1.76 -3.53
CA LEU A 723 -6.40 -1.19 -4.83
C LEU A 723 -6.43 0.35 -4.84
N GLY A 724 -6.07 1.01 -3.75
CA GLY A 724 -6.10 2.46 -3.62
C GLY A 724 -7.52 3.04 -3.43
N LEU A 725 -8.51 2.21 -3.08
CA LEU A 725 -9.85 2.67 -2.74
C LEU A 725 -9.92 3.10 -1.27
N LYS A 726 -10.82 4.02 -0.97
CA LYS A 726 -11.16 4.40 0.38
C LYS A 726 -12.49 3.75 0.77
N PRO A 727 -12.49 2.76 1.66
CA PRO A 727 -13.72 2.07 2.06
C PRO A 727 -14.70 3.03 2.73
N LEU A 728 -15.94 3.06 2.24
CA LEU A 728 -17.00 3.88 2.80
C LEU A 728 -17.66 3.17 3.99
N GLU A 729 -17.96 3.94 5.03
CA GLU A 729 -18.66 3.44 6.22
C GLU A 729 -20.18 3.57 6.08
N ARG A 730 -20.65 4.52 5.28
CA ARG A 730 -22.05 4.79 4.99
C ARG A 730 -22.24 5.15 3.53
N MET A 731 -23.37 4.71 3.00
CA MET A 731 -23.67 4.88 1.59
C MET A 731 -25.19 4.93 1.37
#